data_03af2e84650983a46a40fc0b79d69dbe
#
_entry.id   03af2e84650983a46a40fc0b79d69dbe
#
_cell.length_a   1.000
_cell.length_b   1.000
_cell.length_c   1.000
_cell.angle_alpha   90.00
_cell.angle_beta   90.00
_cell.angle_gamma   90.00
#
_symmetry.space_group_name_H-M   'P 1'
#
loop_
_entity.id
_entity.type
_entity.pdbx_description
1 polymer ?
#
loop_
_entity_poly.entity_id
_entity_poly.type
_entity_poly.pdbx_seq_one_letter_code
_entity_poly.pdbx_strand_id
1 'polypeptide(L)'
;MAPVSREAADAADAATPPMLKHWREVKAQHPATILFYRVGDFYEMFHEDAELAARVLEITLTSRGDGVPLAGVPVKAAAEYLRQLIAAGHRVAICEQVEDPKLARGLVRREVVETVTPGAMLQEGWLAGGKNNFLVALSGAEPEVGLAAIDLSTGEFLLETLDAAGVAEALGRLGLAAIVVPGDAALPTPDGVLRTTRERWEFDPDLAREEVARRFAIATLDGLGVGPGDAPALGAAGALLRYLTELQPAGMPHLARPVVRRSDAFLWVDEMTRRNLELVEPLRAGARGCTLLETIDATVTPMGGRLLRQWLLSPLRDPAAIAYRLDAVEVAVRDGRGRERLREALDGVRDVERLAGRAAAGRATPRELGALRDSFLRLPDVSEALSALAASTLPVPTSPHPQQSESRPSPPARGEHAAALADAADELDLLADLASDLARGLEERPPALLADGGVIRPGYDSELDELRALRDGGRQYIASLQQRERQRTGIPSLKVGFNKVFGYYLEITRAHAARVPPDYERRQTLATAERYVTPELKDYEARVLGAEERMGTREAELFGALRSAVGRAIARVQRTARVLARLDVWAALADRAVAGRYVRPRVHDGFDLVLRQSRHPVIERMMARELFIPNDAQFTDAERVALVTGPNMAGKSTILRQIGLCVVLAQMGSFVPAAEASVGVVDRLFTRVGASDNLAHGQSTFMVEMSETSAILHNAGPRSLVLLDEIGRGTSTYDGVAIAWAVTEHLHDR
;
A
#
# COMPACT_ATOMS: atom_id res chain seq x y z
N MET A 1 26.44 -34.45 25.99
CA MET A 1 26.64 -34.78 24.55
C MET A 1 28.14 -34.67 24.27
N ALA A 2 28.78 -35.73 23.83
CA ALA A 2 30.20 -35.73 23.51
C ALA A 2 30.48 -34.89 22.23
N PRO A 3 31.61 -34.17 22.13
CA PRO A 3 31.94 -33.39 20.93
C PRO A 3 32.17 -34.35 19.76
N VAL A 4 31.39 -34.13 18.67
CA VAL A 4 31.59 -34.81 17.41
C VAL A 4 32.98 -34.42 16.88
N SER A 5 33.83 -35.43 16.56
CA SER A 5 35.18 -35.20 16.05
C SER A 5 35.15 -34.46 14.71
N ARG A 6 36.08 -33.56 14.49
CA ARG A 6 36.22 -32.77 13.26
C ARG A 6 36.21 -33.62 11.97
N GLU A 7 36.78 -34.81 12.03
CA GLU A 7 36.76 -35.77 10.93
C GLU A 7 35.39 -36.36 10.59
N ALA A 8 34.51 -36.50 11.59
CA ALA A 8 33.12 -36.93 11.34
C ALA A 8 32.26 -35.82 10.75
N ALA A 9 32.55 -34.55 11.07
CA ALA A 9 31.91 -33.38 10.48
C ALA A 9 32.34 -33.19 9.02
N ASP A 10 33.64 -33.32 8.69
CA ASP A 10 34.20 -33.24 7.36
C ASP A 10 33.71 -34.39 6.44
N ALA A 11 33.55 -35.60 6.98
CA ALA A 11 33.01 -36.74 6.22
C ALA A 11 31.49 -36.58 5.94
N ALA A 12 30.73 -36.02 6.87
CA ALA A 12 29.30 -35.72 6.68
C ALA A 12 29.08 -34.58 5.63
N ASP A 13 30.00 -33.62 5.58
CA ASP A 13 29.94 -32.51 4.60
C ASP A 13 30.31 -32.98 3.17
N ALA A 14 31.22 -33.96 3.04
CA ALA A 14 31.59 -34.57 1.75
C ALA A 14 30.46 -35.43 1.14
N ALA A 15 29.55 -35.96 1.95
CA ALA A 15 28.38 -36.75 1.52
C ALA A 15 27.14 -35.91 1.17
N THR A 16 27.14 -34.61 1.52
CA THR A 16 25.98 -33.73 1.29
C THR A 16 25.85 -33.35 -0.18
N PRO A 17 24.67 -33.51 -0.81
CA PRO A 17 24.46 -33.09 -2.19
C PRO A 17 24.82 -31.61 -2.41
N PRO A 18 25.46 -31.24 -3.56
CA PRO A 18 25.91 -29.86 -3.80
C PRO A 18 24.81 -28.80 -3.64
N MET A 19 23.57 -29.15 -3.96
CA MET A 19 22.42 -28.27 -3.81
C MET A 19 22.07 -27.97 -2.35
N LEU A 20 22.13 -28.98 -1.45
CA LEU A 20 21.87 -28.79 -0.02
C LEU A 20 23.01 -28.03 0.66
N LYS A 21 24.24 -28.20 0.16
CA LYS A 21 25.40 -27.41 0.63
C LYS A 21 25.19 -25.93 0.31
N HIS A 22 24.86 -25.60 -0.94
CA HIS A 22 24.55 -24.24 -1.34
C HIS A 22 23.32 -23.67 -0.58
N TRP A 23 22.26 -24.48 -0.37
CA TRP A 23 21.13 -24.06 0.45
C TRP A 23 21.56 -23.67 1.86
N ARG A 24 22.41 -24.45 2.51
CA ARG A 24 22.96 -24.14 3.85
C ARG A 24 23.79 -22.86 3.84
N GLU A 25 24.60 -22.63 2.83
CA GLU A 25 25.40 -21.40 2.68
C GLU A 25 24.48 -20.17 2.58
N VAL A 26 23.42 -20.24 1.75
CA VAL A 26 22.43 -19.16 1.62
C VAL A 26 21.65 -18.99 2.93
N LYS A 27 21.21 -20.08 3.55
CA LYS A 27 20.46 -20.02 4.82
C LYS A 27 21.29 -19.41 5.95
N ALA A 28 22.58 -19.67 6.00
CA ALA A 28 23.50 -19.07 7.00
C ALA A 28 23.58 -17.53 6.86
N GLN A 29 23.37 -16.99 5.66
CA GLN A 29 23.29 -15.54 5.43
C GLN A 29 21.91 -14.96 5.77
N HIS A 30 20.86 -15.81 5.81
CA HIS A 30 19.48 -15.42 6.07
C HIS A 30 18.84 -16.27 7.20
N PRO A 31 19.43 -16.32 8.41
CA PRO A 31 19.05 -17.29 9.45
C PRO A 31 17.61 -17.11 9.96
N ALA A 32 17.10 -15.86 9.98
CA ALA A 32 15.78 -15.51 10.51
C ALA A 32 14.67 -15.54 9.45
N THR A 33 14.90 -16.11 8.26
CA THR A 33 13.94 -16.15 7.15
C THR A 33 13.63 -17.58 6.72
N ILE A 34 12.42 -17.86 6.27
CA ILE A 34 12.10 -19.08 5.55
C ILE A 34 12.69 -18.93 4.13
N LEU A 35 13.50 -19.91 3.70
CA LEU A 35 14.14 -19.82 2.40
C LEU A 35 13.31 -20.58 1.33
N PHE A 36 12.70 -19.83 0.41
CA PHE A 36 12.08 -20.36 -0.81
C PHE A 36 13.19 -20.59 -1.86
N TYR A 37 13.68 -21.81 -1.94
CA TYR A 37 14.79 -22.17 -2.79
C TYR A 37 14.31 -22.78 -4.11
N ARG A 38 14.59 -22.13 -5.24
CA ARG A 38 14.11 -22.55 -6.56
C ARG A 38 14.73 -23.85 -7.02
N VAL A 39 13.88 -24.86 -7.29
CA VAL A 39 14.26 -26.15 -7.89
C VAL A 39 13.26 -26.49 -9.00
N GLY A 40 13.64 -26.24 -10.24
CA GLY A 40 12.73 -26.44 -11.38
C GLY A 40 11.46 -25.59 -11.25
N ASP A 41 10.29 -26.22 -11.23
CA ASP A 41 8.98 -25.58 -11.12
C ASP A 41 8.48 -25.38 -9.69
N PHE A 42 9.33 -25.65 -8.69
CA PHE A 42 9.00 -25.53 -7.27
C PHE A 42 9.96 -24.58 -6.55
N TYR A 43 9.45 -23.97 -5.47
CA TYR A 43 10.26 -23.49 -4.37
C TYR A 43 10.27 -24.57 -3.29
N GLU A 44 11.45 -25.11 -3.02
CA GLU A 44 11.67 -26.12 -1.99
C GLU A 44 12.21 -25.48 -0.71
N MET A 45 11.72 -25.93 0.43
CA MET A 45 12.16 -25.57 1.77
C MET A 45 12.70 -26.83 2.44
N PHE A 46 13.78 -26.69 3.23
CA PHE A 46 14.46 -27.82 3.84
C PHE A 46 14.57 -27.62 5.35
N HIS A 47 14.77 -28.72 6.09
CA HIS A 47 14.99 -28.73 7.53
C HIS A 47 13.86 -28.01 8.30
N GLU A 48 14.22 -27.11 9.23
CA GLU A 48 13.28 -26.35 10.05
C GLU A 48 12.34 -25.47 9.25
N ASP A 49 12.80 -24.93 8.10
CA ASP A 49 11.96 -24.13 7.21
C ASP A 49 10.84 -24.97 6.61
N ALA A 50 11.11 -26.24 6.27
CA ALA A 50 10.11 -27.15 5.74
C ALA A 50 9.05 -27.53 6.79
N GLU A 51 9.47 -27.79 8.02
CA GLU A 51 8.58 -28.12 9.14
C GLU A 51 7.68 -26.94 9.51
N LEU A 52 8.25 -25.74 9.56
CA LEU A 52 7.52 -24.51 9.84
C LEU A 52 6.51 -24.19 8.73
N ALA A 53 6.97 -24.21 7.48
CA ALA A 53 6.12 -23.94 6.33
C ALA A 53 5.00 -24.98 6.19
N ALA A 54 5.29 -26.27 6.36
CA ALA A 54 4.27 -27.32 6.32
C ALA A 54 3.16 -27.11 7.35
N ARG A 55 3.50 -26.65 8.55
CA ARG A 55 2.55 -26.34 9.63
C ARG A 55 1.69 -25.12 9.33
N VAL A 56 2.31 -24.02 8.85
CA VAL A 56 1.60 -22.75 8.63
C VAL A 56 0.75 -22.80 7.36
N LEU A 57 1.26 -23.47 6.32
CA LEU A 57 0.60 -23.53 5.00
C LEU A 57 -0.32 -24.76 4.86
N GLU A 58 -0.34 -25.68 5.85
CA GLU A 58 -1.08 -26.94 5.81
C GLU A 58 -0.74 -27.81 4.58
N ILE A 59 0.55 -27.77 4.15
CA ILE A 59 1.06 -28.55 3.03
C ILE A 59 1.80 -29.81 3.52
N THR A 60 1.95 -30.79 2.62
CA THR A 60 2.59 -32.07 2.96
C THR A 60 4.07 -31.90 3.25
N LEU A 61 4.50 -32.32 4.44
CA LEU A 61 5.91 -32.49 4.77
C LEU A 61 6.37 -33.85 4.23
N THR A 62 7.40 -33.84 3.40
CA THR A 62 8.03 -35.03 2.84
C THR A 62 9.48 -35.13 3.28
N SER A 63 10.20 -36.16 2.86
CA SER A 63 11.65 -36.26 3.05
C SER A 63 12.34 -36.62 1.74
N ARG A 64 13.52 -36.04 1.51
CA ARG A 64 14.40 -36.47 0.45
C ARG A 64 15.07 -37.79 0.86
N GLY A 65 15.62 -38.56 -0.08
CA GLY A 65 16.13 -39.91 0.13
C GLY A 65 17.20 -40.11 1.23
N ASP A 66 17.72 -39.02 1.80
CA ASP A 66 18.66 -38.93 2.92
C ASP A 66 17.97 -38.55 4.25
N GLY A 67 16.64 -38.53 4.32
CA GLY A 67 15.88 -38.24 5.53
C GLY A 67 15.76 -36.75 5.86
N VAL A 68 16.20 -35.84 5.00
CA VAL A 68 16.07 -34.38 5.21
C VAL A 68 14.62 -33.95 5.00
N PRO A 69 13.97 -33.28 6.01
CA PRO A 69 12.64 -32.73 5.86
C PRO A 69 12.56 -31.78 4.65
N LEU A 70 11.54 -31.95 3.85
CA LEU A 70 11.28 -31.20 2.61
C LEU A 70 9.81 -30.80 2.52
N ALA A 71 9.54 -29.54 2.25
CA ALA A 71 8.25 -29.04 1.82
C ALA A 71 8.44 -28.21 0.53
N GLY A 72 7.47 -28.24 -0.36
CA GLY A 72 7.60 -27.51 -1.63
C GLY A 72 6.29 -26.91 -2.08
N VAL A 73 6.37 -25.73 -2.70
CA VAL A 73 5.22 -25.02 -3.30
C VAL A 73 5.49 -24.77 -4.78
N PRO A 74 4.48 -24.96 -5.66
CA PRO A 74 4.66 -24.65 -7.08
C PRO A 74 4.93 -23.16 -7.29
N VAL A 75 5.88 -22.80 -8.14
CA VAL A 75 6.22 -21.41 -8.46
C VAL A 75 5.01 -20.60 -8.92
N LYS A 76 4.14 -21.19 -9.73
CA LYS A 76 2.91 -20.54 -10.22
C LYS A 76 1.91 -20.20 -9.11
N ALA A 77 1.97 -20.89 -7.97
CA ALA A 77 1.11 -20.68 -6.82
C ALA A 77 1.84 -20.00 -5.64
N ALA A 78 3.13 -19.72 -5.76
CA ALA A 78 3.99 -19.21 -4.68
C ALA A 78 3.45 -17.95 -4.03
N ALA A 79 2.81 -17.06 -4.82
CA ALA A 79 2.26 -15.80 -4.33
C ALA A 79 1.24 -16.00 -3.19
N GLU A 80 0.36 -17.00 -3.29
CA GLU A 80 -0.64 -17.25 -2.27
C GLU A 80 -0.02 -17.84 -0.99
N TYR A 81 0.95 -18.74 -1.13
CA TYR A 81 1.66 -19.30 0.02
C TYR A 81 2.55 -18.27 0.73
N LEU A 82 3.21 -17.39 -0.04
CA LEU A 82 3.95 -16.25 0.51
C LEU A 82 3.03 -15.35 1.34
N ARG A 83 1.85 -15.01 0.80
CA ARG A 83 0.86 -14.19 1.50
C ARG A 83 0.49 -14.78 2.86
N GLN A 84 0.27 -16.10 2.95
CA GLN A 84 -0.08 -16.78 4.19
C GLN A 84 1.08 -16.74 5.21
N LEU A 85 2.33 -16.99 4.77
CA LEU A 85 3.50 -16.92 5.65
C LEU A 85 3.74 -15.50 6.19
N ILE A 86 3.61 -14.50 5.33
CA ILE A 86 3.76 -13.08 5.72
C ILE A 86 2.64 -12.66 6.68
N ALA A 87 1.39 -13.07 6.42
CA ALA A 87 0.26 -12.82 7.32
C ALA A 87 0.44 -13.49 8.70
N ALA A 88 1.14 -14.62 8.75
CA ALA A 88 1.54 -15.28 9.99
C ALA A 88 2.78 -14.64 10.67
N GLY A 89 3.29 -13.51 10.16
CA GLY A 89 4.41 -12.77 10.75
C GLY A 89 5.81 -13.28 10.37
N HIS A 90 5.92 -14.20 9.41
CA HIS A 90 7.21 -14.74 8.98
C HIS A 90 7.86 -13.89 7.87
N ARG A 91 9.19 -14.00 7.77
CA ARG A 91 9.99 -13.45 6.68
C ARG A 91 10.33 -14.55 5.71
N VAL A 92 10.30 -14.27 4.41
CA VAL A 92 10.62 -15.25 3.37
C VAL A 92 11.66 -14.69 2.42
N ALA A 93 12.80 -15.36 2.30
CA ALA A 93 13.84 -15.05 1.31
C ALA A 93 13.59 -15.87 0.04
N ILE A 94 13.52 -15.20 -1.11
CA ILE A 94 13.30 -15.84 -2.41
C ILE A 94 14.64 -16.02 -3.10
N CYS A 95 15.06 -17.27 -3.24
CA CYS A 95 16.31 -17.66 -3.91
C CYS A 95 16.00 -18.21 -5.31
N GLU A 96 16.27 -17.39 -6.33
CA GLU A 96 15.99 -17.68 -7.74
C GLU A 96 17.20 -18.20 -8.49
N GLN A 97 16.93 -18.93 -9.59
CA GLN A 97 17.93 -19.30 -10.57
C GLN A 97 18.27 -18.08 -11.43
N VAL A 98 19.52 -17.62 -11.36
CA VAL A 98 19.99 -16.40 -12.06
C VAL A 98 20.76 -16.71 -13.36
N GLU A 99 20.85 -17.98 -13.75
CA GLU A 99 21.40 -18.41 -15.04
C GLU A 99 20.49 -19.44 -15.73
N ASP A 100 20.59 -19.54 -17.06
CA ASP A 100 19.82 -20.50 -17.83
C ASP A 100 20.28 -21.94 -17.49
N PRO A 101 19.38 -22.83 -17.02
CA PRO A 101 19.69 -24.22 -16.71
C PRO A 101 20.27 -24.99 -17.87
N LYS A 102 20.00 -24.61 -19.14
CA LYS A 102 20.54 -25.26 -20.35
C LYS A 102 22.01 -24.93 -20.60
N LEU A 103 22.50 -23.80 -20.06
CA LEU A 103 23.86 -23.31 -20.24
C LEU A 103 24.75 -23.62 -19.04
N ALA A 104 24.16 -23.99 -17.90
CA ALA A 104 24.89 -24.27 -16.67
C ALA A 104 25.80 -25.50 -16.79
N ARG A 105 27.09 -25.32 -16.42
CA ARG A 105 28.06 -26.42 -16.27
C ARG A 105 28.10 -26.82 -14.77
N GLY A 106 27.15 -27.65 -14.32
CA GLY A 106 27.05 -28.09 -12.93
C GLY A 106 25.77 -27.61 -12.22
N LEU A 107 25.89 -27.14 -10.96
CA LEU A 107 24.74 -26.59 -10.21
C LEU A 107 24.38 -25.22 -10.79
N VAL A 108 23.14 -25.04 -11.25
CA VAL A 108 22.59 -23.75 -11.72
C VAL A 108 22.79 -22.71 -10.63
N ARG A 109 23.35 -21.55 -10.96
CA ARG A 109 23.59 -20.44 -10.03
C ARG A 109 22.27 -19.89 -9.50
N ARG A 110 22.24 -19.69 -8.20
CA ARG A 110 21.07 -19.16 -7.48
C ARG A 110 21.49 -18.07 -6.53
N GLU A 111 20.66 -17.04 -6.41
CA GLU A 111 20.87 -15.91 -5.52
C GLU A 111 19.57 -15.50 -4.87
N VAL A 112 19.65 -14.92 -3.67
CA VAL A 112 18.47 -14.29 -3.03
C VAL A 112 18.20 -12.98 -3.76
N VAL A 113 17.07 -12.95 -4.48
CA VAL A 113 16.65 -11.77 -5.26
C VAL A 113 15.80 -10.83 -4.45
N GLU A 114 15.17 -11.31 -3.39
CA GLU A 114 14.28 -10.55 -2.52
C GLU A 114 14.07 -11.25 -1.18
N THR A 115 13.93 -10.45 -0.12
CA THR A 115 13.37 -10.91 1.15
C THR A 115 12.06 -10.18 1.41
N VAL A 116 10.96 -10.94 1.44
CA VAL A 116 9.61 -10.43 1.70
C VAL A 116 9.34 -10.42 3.20
N THR A 117 8.87 -9.30 3.72
CA THR A 117 8.45 -9.12 5.11
C THR A 117 7.15 -8.33 5.16
N PRO A 118 6.38 -8.34 6.28
CA PRO A 118 5.14 -7.57 6.39
C PRO A 118 5.27 -6.09 6.01
N GLY A 119 6.40 -5.44 6.35
CA GLY A 119 6.66 -4.02 6.05
C GLY A 119 7.33 -3.75 4.70
N ALA A 120 7.75 -4.79 3.94
CA ALA A 120 8.45 -4.64 2.66
C ALA A 120 7.76 -5.42 1.54
N MET A 121 6.44 -5.32 1.45
CA MET A 121 5.63 -5.94 0.41
C MET A 121 5.40 -4.97 -0.76
N LEU A 122 5.57 -5.46 -1.99
CA LEU A 122 5.31 -4.73 -3.23
C LEU A 122 4.15 -5.30 -4.05
N GLN A 123 3.64 -6.49 -3.71
CA GLN A 123 2.63 -7.16 -4.53
C GLN A 123 1.24 -6.57 -4.27
N GLU A 124 0.56 -6.12 -5.34
CA GLU A 124 -0.72 -5.42 -5.27
C GLU A 124 -1.81 -6.22 -4.56
N GLY A 125 -2.03 -7.46 -4.90
CA GLY A 125 -3.10 -8.29 -4.33
C GLY A 125 -2.96 -8.65 -2.83
N TRP A 126 -1.86 -8.27 -2.16
CA TRP A 126 -1.59 -8.56 -0.75
C TRP A 126 -1.83 -7.37 0.17
N LEU A 127 -1.89 -6.17 -0.39
CA LEU A 127 -2.07 -4.92 0.34
C LEU A 127 -3.52 -4.44 0.22
N ALA A 128 -4.08 -3.97 1.34
CA ALA A 128 -5.36 -3.28 1.31
C ALA A 128 -5.23 -1.98 0.51
N GLY A 129 -6.11 -1.76 -0.47
CA GLY A 129 -6.04 -0.61 -1.37
C GLY A 129 -6.06 0.73 -0.63
N GLY A 130 -6.98 0.90 0.32
CA GLY A 130 -7.17 2.14 1.10
C GLY A 130 -6.30 2.25 2.36
N LYS A 131 -5.23 1.42 2.52
CA LYS A 131 -4.34 1.46 3.69
C LYS A 131 -2.88 1.45 3.25
N ASN A 132 -2.06 2.29 3.91
CA ASN A 132 -0.61 2.25 3.78
C ASN A 132 -0.01 1.02 4.47
N ASN A 133 1.23 0.67 4.10
CA ASN A 133 1.97 -0.46 4.66
C ASN A 133 3.33 0.02 5.17
N PHE A 134 3.34 0.76 6.27
CA PHE A 134 4.56 1.37 6.78
C PHE A 134 5.48 0.38 7.48
N LEU A 135 6.75 0.39 7.07
CA LEU A 135 7.88 -0.09 7.85
C LEU A 135 8.45 1.10 8.61
N VAL A 136 8.58 0.99 9.93
CA VAL A 136 8.99 2.09 10.80
C VAL A 136 10.34 1.76 11.46
N ALA A 137 11.22 2.72 11.58
CA ALA A 137 12.37 2.63 12.47
C ALA A 137 12.28 3.67 13.58
N LEU A 138 12.72 3.31 14.78
CA LEU A 138 12.86 4.22 15.92
C LEU A 138 14.34 4.31 16.33
N SER A 139 14.77 5.52 16.66
CA SER A 139 16.14 5.81 17.12
C SER A 139 16.12 6.84 18.25
N GLY A 140 17.21 6.90 19.01
CA GLY A 140 17.33 7.83 20.12
C GLY A 140 16.95 7.24 21.47
N ALA A 141 16.85 8.12 22.46
CA ALA A 141 16.42 7.81 23.83
C ALA A 141 15.72 9.04 24.40
N GLU A 142 15.01 8.86 25.52
CA GLU A 142 14.37 9.99 26.21
C GLU A 142 15.35 11.16 26.41
N PRO A 143 14.90 12.43 26.21
CA PRO A 143 13.50 12.81 25.95
C PRO A 143 13.08 12.75 24.47
N GLU A 144 14.00 12.63 23.51
CA GLU A 144 13.73 12.73 22.08
C GLU A 144 13.91 11.39 21.35
N VAL A 145 12.86 10.95 20.67
CA VAL A 145 12.87 9.75 19.85
C VAL A 145 12.63 10.13 18.40
N GLY A 146 13.52 9.69 17.53
CA GLY A 146 13.38 9.82 16.08
C GLY A 146 12.60 8.67 15.49
N LEU A 147 11.68 9.00 14.61
CA LEU A 147 10.88 8.07 13.82
C LEU A 147 11.16 8.27 12.34
N ALA A 148 11.42 7.19 11.63
CA ALA A 148 11.43 7.13 10.17
C ALA A 148 10.40 6.10 9.72
N ALA A 149 9.54 6.43 8.75
CA ALA A 149 8.53 5.54 8.22
C ALA A 149 8.59 5.49 6.70
N ILE A 150 8.62 4.30 6.12
CA ILE A 150 8.61 4.07 4.67
C ILE A 150 7.46 3.13 4.31
N ASP A 151 6.60 3.54 3.38
CA ASP A 151 5.71 2.64 2.65
C ASP A 151 6.39 2.28 1.32
N LEU A 152 6.99 1.09 1.27
CA LEU A 152 7.71 0.64 0.08
C LEU A 152 6.78 0.50 -1.14
N SER A 153 5.49 0.27 -0.96
CA SER A 153 4.54 0.09 -2.06
C SER A 153 4.23 1.39 -2.81
N THR A 154 4.25 2.52 -2.10
CA THR A 154 3.97 3.86 -2.65
C THR A 154 5.25 4.68 -2.85
N GLY A 155 6.31 4.31 -2.12
CA GLY A 155 7.54 5.08 -2.05
C GLY A 155 7.49 6.26 -1.06
N GLU A 156 6.44 6.39 -0.25
CA GLU A 156 6.32 7.43 0.76
C GLU A 156 7.39 7.26 1.84
N PHE A 157 8.04 8.37 2.23
CA PHE A 157 9.09 8.38 3.24
C PHE A 157 8.91 9.58 4.17
N LEU A 158 8.67 9.29 5.45
CA LEU A 158 8.39 10.27 6.50
C LEU A 158 9.50 10.27 7.57
N LEU A 159 9.81 11.44 8.09
CA LEU A 159 10.68 11.65 9.25
C LEU A 159 9.94 12.46 10.30
N GLU A 160 10.02 12.06 11.56
CA GLU A 160 9.39 12.77 12.66
C GLU A 160 10.27 12.65 13.92
N THR A 161 10.53 13.75 14.62
CA THR A 161 11.16 13.73 15.94
C THR A 161 10.08 14.00 16.97
N LEU A 162 10.00 13.15 17.98
CA LEU A 162 8.91 13.07 18.95
C LEU A 162 9.47 13.10 20.36
N ASP A 163 8.68 13.57 21.32
CA ASP A 163 8.88 13.23 22.72
C ASP A 163 8.48 11.75 22.97
N ALA A 164 8.96 11.18 24.05
CA ALA A 164 8.70 9.77 24.37
C ALA A 164 7.18 9.45 24.47
N ALA A 165 6.36 10.41 24.93
CA ALA A 165 4.92 10.28 25.03
C ALA A 165 4.22 10.24 23.65
N GLY A 166 4.76 10.93 22.67
CA GLY A 166 4.24 10.99 21.31
C GLY A 166 4.48 9.74 20.46
N VAL A 167 5.45 8.89 20.86
CA VAL A 167 5.82 7.72 20.04
C VAL A 167 4.66 6.74 19.85
N ALA A 168 3.95 6.39 20.91
CA ALA A 168 2.82 5.46 20.82
C ALA A 168 1.69 6.00 19.92
N GLU A 169 1.43 7.32 20.00
CA GLU A 169 0.48 8.00 19.14
C GLU A 169 0.89 7.89 17.66
N ALA A 170 2.14 8.24 17.35
CA ALA A 170 2.65 8.22 15.99
C ALA A 170 2.63 6.81 15.37
N LEU A 171 3.01 5.79 16.13
CA LEU A 171 2.95 4.38 15.69
C LEU A 171 1.50 3.96 15.41
N GLY A 172 0.56 4.26 16.29
CA GLY A 172 -0.86 3.94 16.10
C GLY A 172 -1.48 4.69 14.92
N ARG A 173 -1.09 5.94 14.66
CA ARG A 173 -1.53 6.75 13.52
C ARG A 173 -1.07 6.16 12.17
N LEU A 174 0.16 5.68 12.10
CA LEU A 174 0.73 5.10 10.89
C LEU A 174 0.15 3.72 10.56
N GLY A 175 -0.30 2.96 11.58
CA GLY A 175 -0.78 1.59 11.37
C GLY A 175 0.32 0.71 10.79
N LEU A 176 1.48 0.70 11.47
CA LEU A 176 2.70 0.05 11.01
C LEU A 176 2.54 -1.46 10.80
N ALA A 177 3.29 -1.99 9.85
CA ALA A 177 3.35 -3.42 9.53
C ALA A 177 4.54 -4.12 10.21
N ALA A 178 5.66 -3.41 10.38
CA ALA A 178 6.86 -3.90 11.06
C ALA A 178 7.68 -2.74 11.61
N ILE A 179 8.53 -3.03 12.60
CA ILE A 179 9.37 -2.03 13.27
C ILE A 179 10.84 -2.47 13.35
N VAL A 180 11.73 -1.51 13.16
CA VAL A 180 13.19 -1.66 13.27
C VAL A 180 13.70 -0.82 14.44
N VAL A 181 14.45 -1.41 15.34
CA VAL A 181 14.95 -0.73 16.55
C VAL A 181 16.40 -1.14 16.86
N PRO A 182 17.17 -0.30 17.56
CA PRO A 182 18.47 -0.73 18.10
C PRO A 182 18.31 -1.92 19.07
N GLY A 183 19.27 -2.85 19.06
CA GLY A 183 19.18 -4.08 19.85
C GLY A 183 19.12 -3.87 21.38
N ASP A 184 19.71 -2.78 21.86
CA ASP A 184 19.85 -2.40 23.27
C ASP A 184 18.81 -1.37 23.73
N ALA A 185 17.93 -0.90 22.87
CA ALA A 185 16.99 0.16 23.19
C ALA A 185 15.65 -0.35 23.75
N ALA A 186 15.23 0.21 24.87
CA ALA A 186 13.91 0.00 25.48
C ALA A 186 12.86 0.95 24.84
N LEU A 187 12.68 0.85 23.53
CA LEU A 187 11.71 1.67 22.80
C LEU A 187 10.35 0.94 22.73
N PRO A 188 9.22 1.69 22.79
CA PRO A 188 7.90 1.11 22.75
C PRO A 188 7.67 0.39 21.43
N THR A 189 7.17 -0.83 21.51
CA THR A 189 6.82 -1.65 20.35
C THR A 189 5.41 -2.18 20.55
N PRO A 190 4.47 -1.93 19.62
CA PRO A 190 3.13 -2.47 19.72
C PRO A 190 3.12 -4.00 19.68
N ASP A 191 2.23 -4.63 20.44
CA ASP A 191 2.06 -6.07 20.46
C ASP A 191 1.63 -6.61 19.07
N GLY A 192 2.15 -7.79 18.72
CA GLY A 192 1.83 -8.45 17.44
C GLY A 192 2.52 -7.87 16.21
N VAL A 193 3.33 -6.82 16.34
CA VAL A 193 4.11 -6.24 15.25
C VAL A 193 5.48 -6.90 15.13
N LEU A 194 5.88 -7.25 13.91
CA LEU A 194 7.19 -7.84 13.66
C LEU A 194 8.31 -6.85 14.01
N ARG A 195 9.07 -7.18 15.07
CA ARG A 195 10.22 -6.40 15.51
C ARG A 195 11.51 -6.92 14.90
N THR A 196 12.33 -6.01 14.37
CA THR A 196 13.69 -6.27 13.88
C THR A 196 14.68 -5.48 14.72
N THR A 197 15.65 -6.14 15.32
CA THR A 197 16.75 -5.48 16.02
C THR A 197 17.94 -5.32 15.08
N ARG A 198 18.58 -4.13 15.12
CA ARG A 198 19.77 -3.82 14.33
C ARG A 198 20.87 -3.29 15.25
N GLU A 199 22.10 -3.28 14.74
CA GLU A 199 23.25 -2.76 15.46
C GLU A 199 23.15 -1.25 15.67
N ARG A 200 23.61 -0.76 16.83
CA ARG A 200 23.48 0.66 17.23
C ARG A 200 24.11 1.62 16.24
N TRP A 201 25.25 1.27 15.64
CA TRP A 201 25.95 2.11 14.67
C TRP A 201 25.13 2.40 13.40
N GLU A 202 24.18 1.56 13.08
CA GLU A 202 23.29 1.76 11.92
C GLU A 202 22.36 2.97 12.09
N PHE A 203 22.13 3.38 13.33
CA PHE A 203 21.33 4.53 13.72
C PHE A 203 22.15 5.81 13.90
N ASP A 204 23.41 5.81 13.47
CA ASP A 204 24.26 6.99 13.53
C ASP A 204 23.74 8.10 12.60
N PRO A 205 23.43 9.33 13.13
CA PRO A 205 22.85 10.40 12.31
C PRO A 205 23.78 10.96 11.22
N ASP A 206 25.10 10.94 11.45
CA ASP A 206 26.05 11.46 10.48
C ASP A 206 26.19 10.49 9.30
N LEU A 207 26.30 9.19 9.55
CA LEU A 207 26.25 8.18 8.51
C LEU A 207 24.91 8.18 7.76
N ALA A 208 23.80 8.42 8.45
CA ALA A 208 22.50 8.54 7.85
C ALA A 208 22.39 9.77 6.93
N ARG A 209 22.98 10.90 7.33
CA ARG A 209 23.06 12.13 6.53
C ARG A 209 23.73 11.88 5.19
N GLU A 210 24.88 11.22 5.20
CA GLU A 210 25.62 10.87 3.99
C GLU A 210 24.82 9.90 3.10
N GLU A 211 24.17 8.90 3.69
CA GLU A 211 23.36 7.91 2.98
C GLU A 211 22.17 8.55 2.27
N VAL A 212 21.41 9.41 2.98
CA VAL A 212 20.26 10.13 2.42
C VAL A 212 20.71 11.10 1.32
N ALA A 213 21.78 11.88 1.55
CA ALA A 213 22.31 12.81 0.57
C ALA A 213 22.74 12.10 -0.73
N ARG A 214 23.48 11.00 -0.59
CA ARG A 214 23.93 10.16 -1.71
C ARG A 214 22.76 9.54 -2.46
N ARG A 215 21.79 8.96 -1.76
CA ARG A 215 20.66 8.26 -2.36
C ARG A 215 19.76 9.16 -3.19
N PHE A 216 19.49 10.35 -2.69
CA PHE A 216 18.61 11.31 -3.35
C PHE A 216 19.35 12.36 -4.19
N ALA A 217 20.67 12.21 -4.34
CA ALA A 217 21.54 13.12 -5.10
C ALA A 217 21.33 14.60 -4.71
N ILE A 218 21.33 14.87 -3.41
CA ILE A 218 21.19 16.22 -2.82
C ILE A 218 22.47 16.64 -2.11
N ALA A 219 22.83 17.91 -2.21
CA ALA A 219 24.06 18.43 -1.60
C ALA A 219 23.91 18.63 -0.10
N THR A 220 22.76 19.09 0.36
CA THR A 220 22.44 19.31 1.78
C THR A 220 21.00 18.85 2.07
N LEU A 221 20.71 18.55 3.35
CA LEU A 221 19.38 18.15 3.79
C LEU A 221 18.48 19.35 4.16
N ASP A 222 19.04 20.57 4.19
CA ASP A 222 18.29 21.78 4.57
C ASP A 222 17.06 22.01 3.68
N GLY A 223 17.21 21.73 2.38
CA GLY A 223 16.13 21.81 1.40
C GLY A 223 14.97 20.81 1.62
N LEU A 224 15.17 19.82 2.51
CA LEU A 224 14.14 18.89 2.96
C LEU A 224 13.49 19.31 4.29
N GLY A 225 13.93 20.44 4.88
CA GLY A 225 13.47 20.91 6.20
C GLY A 225 14.04 20.12 7.38
N VAL A 226 15.13 19.35 7.15
CA VAL A 226 15.84 18.61 8.20
C VAL A 226 16.74 19.57 8.96
N GLY A 227 16.44 19.84 10.23
CA GLY A 227 17.21 20.69 11.14
C GLY A 227 18.07 19.90 12.13
N PRO A 228 18.83 20.60 13.00
CA PRO A 228 19.64 19.95 14.04
C PRO A 228 18.84 19.08 15.01
N GLY A 229 17.59 19.47 15.33
CA GLY A 229 16.68 18.69 16.20
C GLY A 229 16.16 17.40 15.56
N ASP A 230 16.37 17.18 14.26
CA ASP A 230 15.91 15.97 13.57
C ASP A 230 16.98 14.86 13.51
N ALA A 231 18.11 15.02 14.22
CA ALA A 231 19.18 14.02 14.26
C ALA A 231 18.69 12.61 14.65
N PRO A 232 17.81 12.43 15.66
CA PRO A 232 17.27 11.09 15.97
C PRO A 232 16.46 10.51 14.81
N ALA A 233 15.59 11.30 14.17
CA ALA A 233 14.79 10.84 13.03
C ALA A 233 15.66 10.48 11.82
N LEU A 234 16.75 11.24 11.62
CA LEU A 234 17.73 10.95 10.57
C LEU A 234 18.47 9.64 10.84
N GLY A 235 18.87 9.37 12.09
CA GLY A 235 19.45 8.08 12.49
C GLY A 235 18.52 6.92 12.21
N ALA A 236 17.24 7.04 12.56
CA ALA A 236 16.21 6.05 12.22
C ALA A 236 16.09 5.84 10.70
N ALA A 237 16.17 6.93 9.90
CA ALA A 237 16.15 6.85 8.44
C ALA A 237 17.33 6.06 7.87
N GLY A 238 18.54 6.27 8.39
CA GLY A 238 19.73 5.53 7.96
C GLY A 238 19.61 4.03 8.19
N ALA A 239 19.19 3.63 9.39
CA ALA A 239 18.97 2.22 9.72
C ALA A 239 17.90 1.60 8.81
N LEU A 240 16.79 2.32 8.58
CA LEU A 240 15.70 1.86 7.73
C LEU A 240 16.13 1.67 6.27
N LEU A 241 16.89 2.60 5.72
CA LEU A 241 17.42 2.52 4.35
C LEU A 241 18.41 1.35 4.19
N ARG A 242 19.30 1.11 5.15
CA ARG A 242 20.23 -0.02 5.14
C ARG A 242 19.46 -1.35 5.20
N TYR A 243 18.51 -1.46 6.13
CA TYR A 243 17.67 -2.64 6.23
C TYR A 243 16.90 -2.92 4.94
N LEU A 244 16.26 -1.92 4.36
CA LEU A 244 15.55 -2.08 3.09
C LEU A 244 16.47 -2.42 1.91
N THR A 245 17.72 -1.93 1.91
CA THR A 245 18.71 -2.28 0.86
C THR A 245 19.09 -3.76 0.93
N GLU A 246 19.15 -4.34 2.12
CA GLU A 246 19.36 -5.78 2.30
C GLU A 246 18.14 -6.60 1.82
N LEU A 247 16.93 -6.12 2.09
CA LEU A 247 15.70 -6.80 1.67
C LEU A 247 15.45 -6.71 0.15
N GLN A 248 15.94 -5.64 -0.49
CA GLN A 248 15.71 -5.30 -1.89
C GLN A 248 17.04 -5.02 -2.62
N PRO A 249 17.85 -6.06 -2.92
CA PRO A 249 19.16 -5.89 -3.57
C PRO A 249 19.07 -5.21 -4.95
N ALA A 250 17.93 -5.37 -5.66
CA ALA A 250 17.67 -4.71 -6.94
C ALA A 250 17.49 -3.18 -6.83
N GLY A 251 17.43 -2.64 -5.60
CA GLY A 251 17.25 -1.23 -5.33
C GLY A 251 15.79 -0.80 -5.27
N MET A 252 15.59 0.47 -4.89
CA MET A 252 14.27 1.09 -4.65
C MET A 252 14.22 2.47 -5.33
N PRO A 253 14.21 2.53 -6.68
CA PRO A 253 14.27 3.82 -7.40
C PRO A 253 13.00 4.65 -7.24
N HIS A 254 11.89 4.05 -6.79
CA HIS A 254 10.61 4.71 -6.55
C HIS A 254 10.49 5.35 -5.16
N LEU A 255 11.47 5.17 -4.27
CA LEU A 255 11.43 5.80 -2.97
C LEU A 255 11.52 7.33 -3.13
N ALA A 256 10.52 8.04 -2.61
CA ALA A 256 10.47 9.49 -2.62
C ALA A 256 11.47 10.09 -1.61
N ARG A 257 11.81 11.36 -1.82
CA ARG A 257 12.60 12.11 -0.83
C ARG A 257 11.86 12.16 0.50
N PRO A 258 12.58 12.08 1.63
CA PRO A 258 11.94 12.14 2.94
C PRO A 258 11.26 13.49 3.17
N VAL A 259 10.10 13.43 3.80
CA VAL A 259 9.32 14.59 4.24
C VAL A 259 9.39 14.65 5.75
N VAL A 260 9.88 15.78 6.27
CA VAL A 260 9.90 16.03 7.71
C VAL A 260 8.51 16.44 8.16
N ARG A 261 7.97 15.69 9.09
CA ARG A 261 6.68 15.94 9.71
C ARG A 261 6.90 16.60 11.05
N ARG A 262 6.15 17.68 11.31
CA ARG A 262 6.15 18.39 12.59
C ARG A 262 4.90 18.00 13.36
N SER A 263 5.06 17.44 14.55
CA SER A 263 3.95 16.96 15.39
C SER A 263 2.99 18.10 15.79
N ASP A 264 3.51 19.32 15.94
CA ASP A 264 2.72 20.52 16.29
C ASP A 264 1.82 21.03 15.15
N ALA A 265 2.01 20.57 13.92
CA ALA A 265 1.15 20.92 12.78
C ALA A 265 -0.19 20.18 12.79
N PHE A 266 -0.36 19.14 13.63
CA PHE A 266 -1.51 18.28 13.62
C PHE A 266 -2.21 18.22 14.99
N LEU A 267 -3.54 17.99 14.95
CA LEU A 267 -4.32 17.67 16.14
C LEU A 267 -3.80 16.34 16.70
N TRP A 268 -3.34 16.38 17.93
CA TRP A 268 -2.90 15.17 18.63
C TRP A 268 -4.12 14.39 19.15
N VAL A 269 -4.20 13.11 18.79
CA VAL A 269 -5.29 12.22 19.17
C VAL A 269 -4.66 10.90 19.61
N ASP A 270 -4.75 10.58 20.90
CA ASP A 270 -4.18 9.34 21.43
C ASP A 270 -4.90 8.08 20.90
N GLU A 271 -4.30 6.95 21.10
CA GLU A 271 -4.84 5.66 20.64
C GLU A 271 -6.20 5.37 21.26
N MET A 272 -6.37 5.67 22.55
CA MET A 272 -7.63 5.47 23.26
C MET A 272 -8.74 6.34 22.68
N THR A 273 -8.45 7.60 22.42
CA THR A 273 -9.39 8.53 21.79
C THR A 273 -9.77 8.12 20.38
N ARG A 274 -8.79 7.68 19.55
CA ARG A 274 -9.09 7.13 18.22
C ARG A 274 -10.04 5.94 18.30
N ARG A 275 -9.81 5.05 19.25
CA ARG A 275 -10.64 3.87 19.49
C ARG A 275 -12.03 4.24 20.05
N ASN A 276 -12.10 5.10 21.05
CA ASN A 276 -13.35 5.53 21.66
C ASN A 276 -14.27 6.27 20.69
N LEU A 277 -13.71 7.05 19.77
CA LEU A 277 -14.43 7.74 18.70
C LEU A 277 -14.67 6.85 17.47
N GLU A 278 -14.17 5.62 17.47
CA GLU A 278 -14.30 4.68 16.33
C GLU A 278 -13.90 5.34 15.00
N LEU A 279 -12.75 6.04 14.98
CA LEU A 279 -12.33 6.78 13.79
C LEU A 279 -12.10 5.86 12.59
N VAL A 280 -11.34 4.76 12.77
CA VAL A 280 -10.92 3.85 11.71
C VAL A 280 -11.13 2.37 12.03
N GLU A 281 -11.38 2.03 13.30
CA GLU A 281 -11.60 0.68 13.78
C GLU A 281 -12.83 0.63 14.70
N PRO A 282 -13.71 -0.36 14.54
CA PRO A 282 -14.88 -0.48 15.39
C PRO A 282 -14.50 -1.01 16.79
N LEU A 283 -15.18 -0.55 17.83
CA LEU A 283 -15.02 -1.06 19.20
C LEU A 283 -15.33 -2.55 19.31
N ARG A 284 -16.30 -3.03 18.53
CA ARG A 284 -16.66 -4.46 18.45
C ARG A 284 -15.99 -5.08 17.25
N ALA A 285 -15.11 -6.04 17.49
CA ALA A 285 -14.44 -6.79 16.41
C ALA A 285 -15.47 -7.38 15.43
N GLY A 286 -15.25 -7.16 14.14
CA GLY A 286 -16.10 -7.65 13.05
C GLY A 286 -17.35 -6.81 12.75
N ALA A 287 -17.65 -5.74 13.50
CA ALA A 287 -18.70 -4.81 13.14
C ALA A 287 -18.33 -4.03 11.86
N ARG A 288 -19.32 -3.75 11.00
CA ARG A 288 -19.15 -3.00 9.75
C ARG A 288 -20.04 -1.77 9.72
N GLY A 289 -19.60 -0.73 9.03
CA GLY A 289 -20.38 0.51 8.90
C GLY A 289 -20.43 1.35 10.17
N CYS A 290 -19.59 1.05 11.17
CA CYS A 290 -19.63 1.67 12.50
C CYS A 290 -18.53 2.70 12.71
N THR A 291 -17.57 2.84 11.78
CA THR A 291 -16.47 3.81 11.94
C THR A 291 -16.76 5.12 11.22
N LEU A 292 -16.09 6.19 11.66
CA LEU A 292 -16.16 7.48 10.97
C LEU A 292 -15.60 7.36 9.56
N LEU A 293 -14.46 6.66 9.37
CA LEU A 293 -13.87 6.44 8.04
C LEU A 293 -14.86 5.77 7.09
N GLU A 294 -15.50 4.66 7.47
CA GLU A 294 -16.50 3.98 6.63
C GLU A 294 -17.73 4.88 6.33
N THR A 295 -18.01 5.84 7.20
CA THR A 295 -19.10 6.78 7.02
C THR A 295 -18.78 7.85 5.97
N ILE A 296 -17.57 8.40 6.01
CA ILE A 296 -17.17 9.51 5.12
C ILE A 296 -16.48 9.03 3.85
N ASP A 297 -15.99 7.79 3.78
CA ASP A 297 -15.32 7.28 2.59
C ASP A 297 -16.31 7.09 1.44
N ALA A 298 -16.12 7.89 0.40
CA ALA A 298 -16.78 7.79 -0.89
C ALA A 298 -15.74 7.89 -2.01
N THR A 299 -14.46 7.66 -1.70
CA THR A 299 -13.39 7.68 -2.69
C THR A 299 -13.59 6.59 -3.72
N VAL A 300 -13.16 6.87 -4.96
CA VAL A 300 -13.26 5.93 -6.09
C VAL A 300 -11.89 5.37 -6.48
N THR A 301 -10.81 5.94 -5.93
CA THR A 301 -9.45 5.47 -6.16
C THR A 301 -8.80 4.96 -4.86
N PRO A 302 -7.94 3.92 -4.92
CA PRO A 302 -7.21 3.46 -3.73
C PRO A 302 -6.29 4.53 -3.13
N MET A 303 -5.73 5.40 -3.96
CA MET A 303 -4.88 6.53 -3.54
C MET A 303 -5.69 7.54 -2.72
N GLY A 304 -6.89 7.88 -3.18
CA GLY A 304 -7.84 8.73 -2.44
C GLY A 304 -8.21 8.12 -1.08
N GLY A 305 -8.52 6.83 -1.03
CA GLY A 305 -8.83 6.12 0.23
C GLY A 305 -7.67 6.17 1.23
N ARG A 306 -6.41 6.00 0.79
CA ARG A 306 -5.23 6.15 1.65
C ARG A 306 -5.10 7.58 2.19
N LEU A 307 -5.23 8.56 1.32
CA LEU A 307 -5.12 9.97 1.70
C LEU A 307 -6.25 10.40 2.66
N LEU A 308 -7.47 9.96 2.42
CA LEU A 308 -8.60 10.23 3.32
C LEU A 308 -8.35 9.67 4.72
N ARG A 309 -7.84 8.44 4.80
CA ARG A 309 -7.44 7.82 6.08
C ARG A 309 -6.32 8.60 6.76
N GLN A 310 -5.31 9.06 6.02
CA GLN A 310 -4.24 9.90 6.57
C GLN A 310 -4.78 11.24 7.10
N TRP A 311 -5.68 11.90 6.38
CA TRP A 311 -6.26 13.17 6.83
C TRP A 311 -7.11 12.99 8.08
N LEU A 312 -7.86 11.91 8.16
CA LEU A 312 -8.66 11.59 9.33
C LEU A 312 -7.81 11.32 10.58
N LEU A 313 -6.68 10.63 10.42
CA LEU A 313 -5.74 10.31 11.50
C LEU A 313 -4.76 11.44 11.81
N SER A 314 -4.76 12.50 11.01
CA SER A 314 -3.84 13.64 11.14
C SER A 314 -4.57 14.94 10.76
N PRO A 315 -5.61 15.34 11.52
CA PRO A 315 -6.29 16.60 11.30
C PRO A 315 -5.33 17.77 11.50
N LEU A 316 -5.51 18.85 10.76
CA LEU A 316 -4.63 20.02 10.78
C LEU A 316 -4.91 20.94 11.97
N ARG A 317 -3.89 21.75 12.32
CA ARG A 317 -4.02 22.83 13.30
C ARG A 317 -3.94 24.23 12.69
N ASP A 318 -3.43 24.35 11.49
CA ASP A 318 -3.37 25.63 10.79
C ASP A 318 -4.71 25.98 10.15
N PRO A 319 -5.41 27.08 10.60
CA PRO A 319 -6.67 27.47 10.01
C PRO A 319 -6.61 27.78 8.50
N ALA A 320 -5.46 28.29 8.02
CA ALA A 320 -5.31 28.61 6.60
C ALA A 320 -5.24 27.32 5.76
N ALA A 321 -4.49 26.32 6.22
CA ALA A 321 -4.43 25.02 5.55
C ALA A 321 -5.75 24.25 5.61
N ILE A 322 -6.51 24.40 6.72
CA ILE A 322 -7.85 23.85 6.85
C ILE A 322 -8.80 24.53 5.86
N ALA A 323 -8.79 25.87 5.81
CA ALA A 323 -9.61 26.66 4.90
C ALA A 323 -9.33 26.28 3.43
N TYR A 324 -8.07 26.09 3.06
CA TYR A 324 -7.66 25.64 1.72
C TYR A 324 -8.33 24.32 1.31
N ARG A 325 -8.43 23.35 2.22
CA ARG A 325 -9.16 22.10 1.98
C ARG A 325 -10.67 22.32 1.88
N LEU A 326 -11.22 23.11 2.83
CA LEU A 326 -12.65 23.43 2.86
C LEU A 326 -13.11 24.18 1.61
N ASP A 327 -12.28 25.04 1.03
CA ASP A 327 -12.55 25.77 -0.21
C ASP A 327 -12.76 24.83 -1.39
N ALA A 328 -11.87 23.85 -1.57
CA ALA A 328 -12.00 22.84 -2.63
C ALA A 328 -13.27 21.98 -2.45
N VAL A 329 -13.56 21.57 -1.22
CA VAL A 329 -14.78 20.81 -0.90
C VAL A 329 -16.01 21.66 -1.20
N GLU A 330 -16.01 22.96 -0.84
CA GLU A 330 -17.14 23.86 -1.07
C GLU A 330 -17.47 24.05 -2.57
N VAL A 331 -16.45 24.24 -3.42
CA VAL A 331 -16.65 24.30 -4.89
C VAL A 331 -17.32 23.02 -5.38
N ALA A 332 -16.82 21.85 -4.94
CA ALA A 332 -17.38 20.56 -5.34
C ALA A 332 -18.80 20.29 -4.75
N VAL A 333 -19.15 20.89 -3.59
CA VAL A 333 -20.51 20.84 -3.03
C VAL A 333 -21.47 21.68 -3.87
N ARG A 334 -21.04 22.87 -4.29
CA ARG A 334 -21.86 23.81 -5.06
C ARG A 334 -22.12 23.33 -6.49
N ASP A 335 -21.10 22.77 -7.13
CA ASP A 335 -21.20 22.24 -8.50
C ASP A 335 -21.36 20.71 -8.46
N GLY A 336 -22.60 20.25 -8.28
CA GLY A 336 -22.92 18.82 -8.26
C GLY A 336 -22.58 18.11 -9.57
N ARG A 337 -22.79 18.77 -10.73
CA ARG A 337 -22.48 18.18 -12.03
C ARG A 337 -20.99 18.10 -12.29
N GLY A 338 -20.24 19.14 -11.92
CA GLY A 338 -18.77 19.14 -12.00
C GLY A 338 -18.17 18.04 -11.12
N ARG A 339 -18.68 17.90 -9.87
CA ARG A 339 -18.30 16.82 -8.98
C ARG A 339 -18.55 15.44 -9.56
N GLU A 340 -19.74 15.18 -10.11
CA GLU A 340 -20.07 13.87 -10.72
C GLU A 340 -19.15 13.55 -11.88
N ARG A 341 -18.92 14.49 -12.82
CA ARG A 341 -17.98 14.31 -13.94
C ARG A 341 -16.55 13.99 -13.46
N LEU A 342 -16.07 14.71 -12.44
CA LEU A 342 -14.74 14.45 -11.88
C LEU A 342 -14.66 13.03 -11.28
N ARG A 343 -15.68 12.60 -10.55
CA ARG A 343 -15.75 11.26 -9.97
C ARG A 343 -15.80 10.16 -11.04
N GLU A 344 -16.57 10.36 -12.11
CA GLU A 344 -16.64 9.45 -13.26
C GLU A 344 -15.29 9.33 -13.98
N ALA A 345 -14.57 10.44 -14.15
CA ALA A 345 -13.24 10.44 -14.74
C ALA A 345 -12.22 9.69 -13.86
N LEU A 346 -12.31 9.84 -12.53
CA LEU A 346 -11.42 9.18 -11.56
C LEU A 346 -11.72 7.68 -11.38
N ASP A 347 -12.98 7.24 -11.51
CA ASP A 347 -13.40 5.84 -11.27
C ASP A 347 -12.67 4.82 -12.14
N GLY A 348 -12.21 5.21 -13.32
CA GLY A 348 -11.40 4.34 -14.18
C GLY A 348 -9.91 4.37 -13.91
N VAL A 349 -9.43 5.20 -12.98
CA VAL A 349 -8.01 5.32 -12.63
C VAL A 349 -7.66 4.26 -11.59
N ARG A 350 -6.70 3.41 -11.93
CA ARG A 350 -6.18 2.37 -11.03
C ARG A 350 -5.20 2.96 -10.01
N ASP A 351 -4.63 2.11 -9.17
CA ASP A 351 -3.60 2.52 -8.20
C ASP A 351 -2.29 2.87 -8.91
N VAL A 352 -2.27 4.05 -9.52
CA VAL A 352 -1.12 4.55 -10.31
C VAL A 352 0.14 4.60 -9.47
N GLU A 353 0.03 4.92 -8.19
CA GLU A 353 1.16 5.04 -7.28
C GLU A 353 1.85 3.70 -7.06
N ARG A 354 1.09 2.66 -6.66
CA ARG A 354 1.63 1.31 -6.42
C ARG A 354 2.09 0.63 -7.71
N LEU A 355 1.32 0.77 -8.79
CA LEU A 355 1.69 0.20 -10.08
C LEU A 355 2.98 0.80 -10.64
N ALA A 356 3.17 2.12 -10.51
CA ALA A 356 4.39 2.78 -10.92
C ALA A 356 5.58 2.40 -10.04
N GLY A 357 5.40 2.25 -8.74
CA GLY A 357 6.42 1.73 -7.82
C GLY A 357 6.90 0.34 -8.25
N ARG A 358 5.98 -0.57 -8.60
CA ARG A 358 6.30 -1.91 -9.13
C ARG A 358 7.03 -1.84 -10.48
N ALA A 359 6.62 -0.94 -11.36
CA ALA A 359 7.30 -0.73 -12.64
C ALA A 359 8.74 -0.25 -12.44
N ALA A 360 8.95 0.72 -11.55
CA ALA A 360 10.27 1.24 -11.21
C ALA A 360 11.17 0.19 -10.54
N ALA A 361 10.59 -0.67 -9.68
CA ALA A 361 11.29 -1.80 -9.07
C ALA A 361 11.54 -2.98 -10.04
N GLY A 362 11.15 -2.86 -11.31
CA GLY A 362 11.34 -3.93 -12.30
C GLY A 362 10.39 -5.12 -12.16
N ARG A 363 9.28 -4.99 -11.41
CA ARG A 363 8.39 -6.08 -11.00
C ARG A 363 6.99 -6.03 -11.61
N ALA A 364 6.64 -4.94 -12.29
CA ALA A 364 5.34 -4.84 -12.94
C ALA A 364 5.18 -5.90 -14.04
N THR A 365 4.04 -6.57 -14.02
CA THR A 365 3.60 -7.52 -15.04
C THR A 365 3.10 -6.79 -16.29
N PRO A 366 2.95 -7.46 -17.45
CA PRO A 366 2.36 -6.85 -18.63
C PRO A 366 0.96 -6.28 -18.38
N ARG A 367 0.12 -7.00 -17.64
CA ARG A 367 -1.23 -6.54 -17.28
C ARG A 367 -1.21 -5.29 -16.39
N GLU A 368 -0.30 -5.19 -15.43
CA GLU A 368 -0.13 -4.02 -14.56
C GLU A 368 0.36 -2.80 -15.35
N LEU A 369 1.28 -3.01 -16.30
CA LEU A 369 1.74 -1.92 -17.17
C LEU A 369 0.63 -1.46 -18.12
N GLY A 370 -0.24 -2.39 -18.58
CA GLY A 370 -1.47 -2.07 -19.31
C GLY A 370 -2.46 -1.25 -18.48
N ALA A 371 -2.62 -1.58 -17.20
CA ALA A 371 -3.47 -0.82 -16.27
C ALA A 371 -2.95 0.61 -16.02
N LEU A 372 -1.61 0.79 -15.98
CA LEU A 372 -1.00 2.14 -15.96
C LEU A 372 -1.31 2.92 -17.23
N ARG A 373 -1.11 2.30 -18.41
CA ARG A 373 -1.48 2.90 -19.71
C ARG A 373 -2.92 3.39 -19.71
N ASP A 374 -3.86 2.53 -19.33
CA ASP A 374 -5.29 2.82 -19.34
C ASP A 374 -5.63 3.96 -18.37
N SER A 375 -4.95 4.01 -17.21
CA SER A 375 -5.08 5.11 -16.25
C SER A 375 -4.51 6.42 -16.80
N PHE A 376 -3.34 6.40 -17.45
CA PHE A 376 -2.75 7.62 -18.05
C PHE A 376 -3.59 8.16 -19.21
N LEU A 377 -4.21 7.29 -20.00
CA LEU A 377 -5.12 7.70 -21.09
C LEU A 377 -6.39 8.38 -20.58
N ARG A 378 -6.75 8.27 -19.31
CA ARG A 378 -7.88 8.99 -18.68
C ARG A 378 -7.50 10.35 -18.09
N LEU A 379 -6.22 10.66 -17.94
CA LEU A 379 -5.80 11.93 -17.35
C LEU A 379 -6.30 13.18 -18.09
N PRO A 380 -6.43 13.20 -19.42
CA PRO A 380 -7.07 14.31 -20.13
C PRO A 380 -8.52 14.55 -19.67
N ASP A 381 -9.32 13.50 -19.48
CA ASP A 381 -10.71 13.61 -19.03
C ASP A 381 -10.78 14.16 -17.61
N VAL A 382 -9.86 13.72 -16.72
CA VAL A 382 -9.71 14.25 -15.36
C VAL A 382 -9.35 15.74 -15.40
N SER A 383 -8.40 16.13 -16.26
CA SER A 383 -7.97 17.53 -16.41
C SER A 383 -9.09 18.42 -16.91
N GLU A 384 -9.89 17.95 -17.89
CA GLU A 384 -11.05 18.68 -18.41
C GLU A 384 -12.11 18.86 -17.31
N ALA A 385 -12.45 17.79 -16.59
CA ALA A 385 -13.42 17.85 -15.50
C ALA A 385 -12.95 18.77 -14.36
N LEU A 386 -11.65 18.72 -13.99
CA LEU A 386 -11.05 19.59 -13.01
C LEU A 386 -11.09 21.07 -13.43
N SER A 387 -10.70 21.36 -14.67
CA SER A 387 -10.71 22.72 -15.21
C SER A 387 -12.13 23.31 -15.25
N ALA A 388 -13.12 22.52 -15.63
CA ALA A 388 -14.52 22.92 -15.61
C ALA A 388 -15.03 23.20 -14.19
N LEU A 389 -14.65 22.36 -13.21
CA LEU A 389 -15.00 22.54 -11.80
C LEU A 389 -14.32 23.77 -11.20
N ALA A 390 -13.04 24.00 -11.48
CA ALA A 390 -12.30 25.17 -11.01
C ALA A 390 -12.85 26.49 -11.59
N ALA A 391 -13.34 26.45 -12.84
CA ALA A 391 -13.97 27.61 -13.48
C ALA A 391 -15.42 27.86 -13.06
N SER A 392 -16.01 26.98 -12.25
CA SER A 392 -17.40 27.09 -11.83
C SER A 392 -17.63 28.33 -10.97
N THR A 393 -18.49 29.23 -11.46
CA THR A 393 -18.82 30.52 -10.84
C THR A 393 -20.21 30.53 -10.19
N LEU A 394 -20.73 29.36 -9.79
CA LEU A 394 -22.08 29.26 -9.22
C LEU A 394 -22.25 30.15 -7.98
N PRO A 395 -23.35 30.94 -7.90
CA PRO A 395 -23.59 31.86 -6.80
C PRO A 395 -23.80 31.11 -5.48
N VAL A 396 -23.37 31.73 -4.38
CA VAL A 396 -23.65 31.26 -3.04
C VAL A 396 -25.17 31.21 -2.83
N PRO A 397 -25.77 30.08 -2.43
CA PRO A 397 -27.14 30.06 -1.99
C PRO A 397 -27.26 30.96 -0.75
N THR A 398 -28.00 32.04 -0.83
CA THR A 398 -28.33 32.86 0.32
C THR A 398 -29.31 32.08 1.20
N SER A 399 -28.89 31.69 2.41
CA SER A 399 -29.80 31.11 3.42
C SER A 399 -30.95 32.07 3.70
N PRO A 400 -32.19 31.59 3.73
CA PRO A 400 -33.33 32.41 4.06
C PRO A 400 -33.51 32.58 5.59
N HIS A 401 -32.57 33.25 6.26
CA HIS A 401 -32.77 33.65 7.64
C HIS A 401 -32.68 35.17 7.79
N PRO A 402 -33.65 35.80 8.50
CA PRO A 402 -33.73 37.24 8.61
C PRO A 402 -32.59 37.80 9.46
N GLN A 403 -32.12 38.92 9.00
CA GLN A 403 -31.07 39.78 9.51
C GLN A 403 -31.10 40.01 11.01
N GLN A 404 -30.02 39.65 11.71
CA GLN A 404 -29.54 40.42 12.82
C GLN A 404 -28.20 40.98 12.47
N SER A 405 -28.14 42.31 12.44
CA SER A 405 -27.03 43.13 12.05
C SER A 405 -25.99 43.19 13.18
N GLU A 406 -24.84 42.51 12.98
CA GLU A 406 -23.58 42.92 13.59
C GLU A 406 -22.47 42.47 12.67
N SER A 407 -21.63 43.42 12.27
CA SER A 407 -20.44 43.39 11.44
C SER A 407 -19.93 42.00 10.96
N ARG A 408 -20.52 41.47 9.86
CA ARG A 408 -19.93 40.39 9.10
C ARG A 408 -18.66 40.89 8.38
N PRO A 409 -17.50 40.21 8.50
CA PRO A 409 -16.45 40.43 7.54
C PRO A 409 -16.98 40.11 6.13
N SER A 410 -16.68 40.98 5.18
CA SER A 410 -17.06 40.79 3.76
C SER A 410 -16.75 39.39 3.29
N PRO A 411 -17.64 38.70 2.53
CA PRO A 411 -17.30 37.42 1.94
C PRO A 411 -16.05 37.61 1.06
N PRO A 412 -15.11 36.65 1.07
CA PRO A 412 -13.92 36.71 0.22
C PRO A 412 -14.27 36.91 -1.22
N ALA A 413 -13.44 37.59 -1.98
CA ALA A 413 -13.66 37.95 -3.37
C ALA A 413 -13.90 36.69 -4.23
N ARG A 414 -14.77 36.81 -5.24
CA ARG A 414 -15.06 35.71 -6.19
C ARG A 414 -13.76 35.25 -6.85
N GLY A 415 -13.31 34.04 -6.50
CA GLY A 415 -12.07 33.43 -7.02
C GLY A 415 -11.14 32.85 -5.96
N GLU A 416 -11.21 33.30 -4.70
CA GLU A 416 -10.34 32.80 -3.63
C GLU A 416 -10.61 31.33 -3.27
N HIS A 417 -11.85 30.86 -3.35
CA HIS A 417 -12.22 29.47 -3.05
C HIS A 417 -11.80 28.44 -4.11
N ALA A 418 -11.43 28.88 -5.32
CA ALA A 418 -10.99 27.97 -6.39
C ALA A 418 -9.46 27.75 -6.40
N ALA A 419 -8.70 28.42 -5.54
CA ALA A 419 -7.24 28.34 -5.55
C ALA A 419 -6.72 26.91 -5.43
N ALA A 420 -7.28 26.11 -4.52
CA ALA A 420 -6.86 24.73 -4.33
C ALA A 420 -7.08 23.83 -5.57
N LEU A 421 -8.17 24.06 -6.31
CA LEU A 421 -8.43 23.31 -7.54
C LEU A 421 -7.58 23.83 -8.71
N ALA A 422 -7.29 25.12 -8.74
CA ALA A 422 -6.38 25.72 -9.72
C ALA A 422 -4.95 25.21 -9.52
N ASP A 423 -4.44 25.22 -8.28
CA ASP A 423 -3.15 24.66 -7.95
C ASP A 423 -3.07 23.16 -8.34
N ALA A 424 -4.13 22.40 -8.11
CA ALA A 424 -4.20 21.00 -8.50
C ALA A 424 -4.17 20.83 -10.03
N ALA A 425 -4.79 21.76 -10.79
CA ALA A 425 -4.78 21.74 -12.26
C ALA A 425 -3.37 22.07 -12.80
N ASP A 426 -2.67 23.02 -12.18
CA ASP A 426 -1.31 23.40 -12.55
C ASP A 426 -0.28 22.29 -12.21
N GLU A 427 -0.50 21.56 -11.12
CA GLU A 427 0.35 20.45 -10.71
C GLU A 427 0.11 19.15 -11.50
N LEU A 428 -1.02 18.98 -12.15
CA LEU A 428 -1.43 17.75 -12.83
C LEU A 428 -0.63 17.55 -14.13
N ASP A 429 0.32 16.61 -14.10
CA ASP A 429 1.05 16.18 -15.30
C ASP A 429 0.22 15.08 -16.00
N LEU A 430 -0.15 15.29 -17.25
CA LEU A 430 -0.94 14.34 -18.06
C LEU A 430 -0.16 13.10 -18.49
N LEU A 431 1.16 13.07 -18.30
CA LEU A 431 2.04 11.96 -18.67
C LEU A 431 1.83 11.48 -20.13
N ALA A 432 1.51 12.41 -21.04
CA ALA A 432 1.10 12.10 -22.40
C ALA A 432 2.16 11.34 -23.21
N ASP A 433 3.44 11.61 -22.95
CA ASP A 433 4.59 10.89 -23.50
C ASP A 433 4.56 9.41 -23.10
N LEU A 434 4.41 9.12 -21.81
CA LEU A 434 4.31 7.76 -21.28
C LEU A 434 3.04 7.04 -21.76
N ALA A 435 1.91 7.72 -21.73
CA ALA A 435 0.64 7.19 -22.23
C ALA A 435 0.76 6.76 -23.70
N SER A 436 1.36 7.61 -24.54
CA SER A 436 1.59 7.34 -25.96
C SER A 436 2.54 6.16 -26.17
N ASP A 437 3.67 6.12 -25.47
CA ASP A 437 4.65 5.05 -25.61
C ASP A 437 4.09 3.68 -25.17
N LEU A 438 3.38 3.65 -24.06
CA LEU A 438 2.71 2.43 -23.59
C LEU A 438 1.57 1.99 -24.52
N ALA A 439 0.80 2.93 -25.09
CA ALA A 439 -0.29 2.62 -26.01
C ALA A 439 0.21 2.10 -27.36
N ARG A 440 1.36 2.59 -27.83
CA ARG A 440 2.01 2.08 -29.06
C ARG A 440 2.68 0.73 -28.83
N GLY A 441 3.30 0.54 -27.65
CA GLY A 441 4.13 -0.64 -27.39
C GLY A 441 3.36 -1.85 -26.89
N LEU A 442 2.33 -1.67 -26.06
CA LEU A 442 1.61 -2.78 -25.43
C LEU A 442 0.37 -3.17 -26.23
N GLU A 443 0.09 -4.47 -26.24
CA GLU A 443 -1.20 -4.98 -26.69
C GLU A 443 -2.36 -4.35 -25.92
N GLU A 444 -3.55 -4.33 -26.52
CA GLU A 444 -4.74 -3.75 -25.89
C GLU A 444 -5.08 -4.49 -24.57
N ARG A 445 -4.96 -5.80 -24.59
CA ARG A 445 -5.15 -6.66 -23.42
C ARG A 445 -3.92 -7.52 -23.18
N PRO A 446 -2.89 -6.97 -22.51
CA PRO A 446 -1.66 -7.71 -22.29
C PRO A 446 -1.91 -8.98 -21.44
N PRO A 447 -1.15 -10.06 -21.66
CA PRO A 447 -1.26 -11.29 -20.87
C PRO A 447 -0.86 -11.04 -19.41
N ALA A 448 -1.16 -12.01 -18.54
CA ALA A 448 -0.80 -11.93 -17.13
C ALA A 448 0.72 -12.08 -16.93
N LEU A 449 1.34 -12.98 -17.67
CA LEU A 449 2.78 -13.28 -17.56
C LEU A 449 3.48 -12.97 -18.89
N LEU A 450 4.70 -12.47 -18.80
CA LEU A 450 5.54 -12.21 -19.96
C LEU A 450 5.83 -13.50 -20.75
N ALA A 451 5.98 -14.63 -20.06
CA ALA A 451 6.21 -15.94 -20.65
C ALA A 451 5.08 -16.45 -21.55
N ASP A 452 3.87 -15.88 -21.41
CA ASP A 452 2.73 -16.26 -22.27
C ASP A 452 2.88 -15.71 -23.69
N GLY A 453 3.77 -14.72 -23.91
CA GLY A 453 3.99 -14.02 -25.18
C GLY A 453 2.83 -13.14 -25.60
N GLY A 454 2.99 -12.36 -26.67
CA GLY A 454 1.95 -11.48 -27.18
C GLY A 454 1.73 -10.22 -26.31
N VAL A 455 2.81 -9.71 -25.73
CA VAL A 455 2.81 -8.51 -24.89
C VAL A 455 2.94 -7.23 -25.72
N ILE A 456 3.80 -7.28 -26.73
CA ILE A 456 4.12 -6.12 -27.59
C ILE A 456 3.20 -6.08 -28.81
N ARG A 457 2.67 -4.92 -29.10
CA ARG A 457 1.76 -4.69 -30.24
C ARG A 457 2.48 -4.89 -31.57
N PRO A 458 1.82 -5.49 -32.60
CA PRO A 458 2.32 -5.51 -33.98
C PRO A 458 2.57 -4.09 -34.50
N GLY A 459 3.67 -3.91 -35.25
CA GLY A 459 4.08 -2.60 -35.79
C GLY A 459 4.89 -1.73 -34.83
N TYR A 460 5.16 -2.21 -33.60
CA TYR A 460 6.02 -1.48 -32.66
C TYR A 460 7.51 -1.71 -32.91
N ASP A 461 7.90 -2.92 -33.24
CA ASP A 461 9.29 -3.32 -33.51
C ASP A 461 9.37 -4.21 -34.75
N SER A 462 10.15 -3.79 -35.76
CA SER A 462 10.23 -4.49 -37.04
C SER A 462 10.87 -5.88 -36.93
N GLU A 463 11.87 -6.05 -36.07
CA GLU A 463 12.54 -7.35 -35.86
C GLU A 463 11.55 -8.36 -35.25
N LEU A 464 10.75 -7.94 -34.26
CA LEU A 464 9.73 -8.80 -33.65
C LEU A 464 8.65 -9.18 -34.67
N ASP A 465 8.25 -8.25 -35.53
CA ASP A 465 7.25 -8.52 -36.57
C ASP A 465 7.76 -9.47 -37.65
N GLU A 466 9.04 -9.39 -38.04
CA GLU A 466 9.68 -10.35 -38.94
C GLU A 466 9.73 -11.76 -38.30
N LEU A 467 10.05 -11.85 -37.01
CA LEU A 467 10.07 -13.13 -36.30
C LEU A 467 8.65 -13.73 -36.17
N ARG A 468 7.63 -12.90 -35.96
CA ARG A 468 6.22 -13.33 -35.97
C ARG A 468 5.80 -13.83 -37.34
N ALA A 469 6.15 -13.12 -38.41
CA ALA A 469 5.85 -13.55 -39.78
C ALA A 469 6.51 -14.89 -40.10
N LEU A 470 7.72 -15.13 -39.60
CA LEU A 470 8.40 -16.40 -39.76
C LEU A 470 7.68 -17.54 -39.06
N ARG A 471 7.20 -17.33 -37.82
CA ARG A 471 6.41 -18.29 -37.06
C ARG A 471 5.07 -18.58 -37.71
N ASP A 472 4.33 -17.54 -38.10
CA ASP A 472 2.97 -17.67 -38.65
C ASP A 472 2.97 -18.21 -40.09
N GLY A 473 3.98 -17.85 -40.87
CA GLY A 473 4.25 -18.44 -42.18
C GLY A 473 4.53 -19.94 -42.11
N GLY A 474 4.91 -20.42 -40.96
CA GLY A 474 5.15 -21.84 -40.69
C GLY A 474 3.98 -22.75 -40.89
N ARG A 475 2.79 -22.31 -40.54
CA ARG A 475 1.56 -23.10 -40.76
C ARG A 475 1.24 -23.28 -42.24
N GLN A 476 1.44 -22.25 -43.05
CA GLN A 476 1.28 -22.32 -44.50
C GLN A 476 2.34 -23.17 -45.13
N TYR A 477 3.61 -23.07 -44.68
CA TYR A 477 4.70 -23.89 -45.14
C TYR A 477 4.46 -25.39 -44.85
N ILE A 478 4.06 -25.75 -43.64
CA ILE A 478 3.70 -27.12 -43.26
C ILE A 478 2.58 -27.69 -44.12
N ALA A 479 1.51 -26.90 -44.36
CA ALA A 479 0.41 -27.30 -45.23
C ALA A 479 0.89 -27.51 -46.67
N SER A 480 1.72 -26.61 -47.21
CA SER A 480 2.31 -26.73 -48.56
C SER A 480 3.26 -27.91 -48.65
N LEU A 481 4.09 -28.14 -47.64
CA LEU A 481 4.98 -29.31 -47.55
C LEU A 481 4.18 -30.63 -47.55
N GLN A 482 3.13 -30.69 -46.75
CA GLN A 482 2.27 -31.87 -46.73
C GLN A 482 1.65 -32.15 -48.10
N GLN A 483 1.18 -31.14 -48.79
CA GLN A 483 0.58 -31.28 -50.12
C GLN A 483 1.67 -31.71 -51.14
N ARG A 484 2.84 -31.10 -51.15
CA ARG A 484 3.98 -31.41 -52.02
C ARG A 484 4.48 -32.83 -51.80
N GLU A 485 4.63 -33.25 -50.54
CA GLU A 485 5.10 -34.60 -50.20
C GLU A 485 4.04 -35.68 -50.51
N ARG A 486 2.74 -35.36 -50.39
CA ARG A 486 1.67 -36.29 -50.87
C ARG A 486 1.75 -36.49 -52.39
N GLN A 487 1.99 -35.40 -53.13
CA GLN A 487 2.15 -35.52 -54.60
C GLN A 487 3.42 -36.27 -54.98
N ARG A 488 4.57 -35.99 -54.32
CA ARG A 488 5.83 -36.64 -54.60
C ARG A 488 5.83 -38.14 -54.32
N THR A 489 5.25 -38.51 -53.18
CA THR A 489 5.24 -39.94 -52.72
C THR A 489 4.04 -40.73 -53.20
N GLY A 490 3.00 -40.08 -53.66
CA GLY A 490 1.72 -40.73 -54.00
C GLY A 490 1.00 -41.36 -52.80
N ILE A 491 1.29 -40.89 -51.57
CA ILE A 491 0.70 -41.39 -50.33
C ILE A 491 -0.37 -40.42 -49.84
N PRO A 492 -1.68 -40.73 -50.02
CA PRO A 492 -2.76 -39.81 -49.63
C PRO A 492 -2.90 -39.64 -48.11
N SER A 493 -2.50 -40.66 -47.35
CA SER A 493 -2.57 -40.69 -45.89
C SER A 493 -1.44 -39.93 -45.18
N LEU A 494 -0.45 -39.43 -45.92
CA LEU A 494 0.68 -38.67 -45.35
C LEU A 494 0.17 -37.43 -44.65
N LYS A 495 0.52 -37.28 -43.37
CA LYS A 495 0.23 -36.10 -42.54
C LYS A 495 1.55 -35.55 -41.97
N VAL A 496 1.64 -34.21 -41.89
CA VAL A 496 2.68 -33.53 -41.09
C VAL A 496 2.10 -33.26 -39.72
N GLY A 497 2.79 -33.66 -38.66
CA GLY A 497 2.43 -33.44 -37.27
C GLY A 497 3.58 -32.87 -36.46
N PHE A 498 3.27 -32.40 -35.27
CA PHE A 498 4.26 -31.90 -34.30
C PHE A 498 4.08 -32.65 -32.96
N ASN A 499 5.20 -33.00 -32.35
CA ASN A 499 5.25 -33.59 -31.01
C ASN A 499 6.34 -32.90 -30.19
N LYS A 500 6.05 -32.53 -28.95
CA LYS A 500 7.00 -31.80 -28.06
C LYS A 500 8.33 -32.55 -27.81
N VAL A 501 8.33 -33.89 -27.94
CA VAL A 501 9.50 -34.73 -27.69
C VAL A 501 10.36 -34.92 -28.97
N PHE A 502 9.68 -35.05 -30.13
CA PHE A 502 10.35 -35.43 -31.41
C PHE A 502 10.33 -34.33 -32.46
N GLY A 503 9.67 -33.19 -32.18
CA GLY A 503 9.52 -32.08 -33.12
C GLY A 503 8.54 -32.35 -34.26
N TYR A 504 8.75 -31.75 -35.43
CA TYR A 504 7.93 -31.96 -36.60
C TYR A 504 8.25 -33.33 -37.25
N TYR A 505 7.20 -34.05 -37.69
CA TYR A 505 7.31 -35.35 -38.33
C TYR A 505 6.31 -35.54 -39.44
N LEU A 506 6.62 -36.42 -40.37
CA LEU A 506 5.77 -36.96 -41.41
C LEU A 506 5.22 -38.30 -40.91
N GLU A 507 3.91 -38.43 -40.76
CA GLU A 507 3.26 -39.67 -40.33
C GLU A 507 2.70 -40.38 -41.55
N ILE A 508 3.10 -41.66 -41.75
CA ILE A 508 2.70 -42.50 -42.83
C ILE A 508 2.17 -43.80 -42.25
N THR A 509 1.00 -44.25 -42.72
CA THR A 509 0.40 -45.51 -42.33
C THR A 509 1.24 -46.67 -42.82
N ARG A 510 1.34 -47.78 -42.06
CA ARG A 510 2.12 -48.97 -42.43
C ARG A 510 1.78 -49.55 -43.80
N ALA A 511 0.54 -49.41 -44.24
CA ALA A 511 0.09 -49.85 -45.56
C ALA A 511 0.89 -49.21 -46.73
N HIS A 512 1.51 -48.05 -46.49
CA HIS A 512 2.25 -47.34 -47.50
C HIS A 512 3.77 -47.28 -47.21
N ALA A 513 4.28 -48.05 -46.23
CA ALA A 513 5.69 -48.02 -45.83
C ALA A 513 6.66 -48.37 -47.01
N ALA A 514 6.24 -49.21 -47.97
CA ALA A 514 7.03 -49.55 -49.15
C ALA A 514 7.20 -48.39 -50.16
N ARG A 515 6.45 -47.28 -50.03
CA ARG A 515 6.53 -46.10 -50.90
C ARG A 515 7.29 -44.97 -50.29
N VAL A 516 7.86 -45.17 -49.07
CA VAL A 516 8.64 -44.13 -48.38
C VAL A 516 9.96 -43.88 -49.12
N PRO A 517 10.26 -42.63 -49.49
CA PRO A 517 11.52 -42.30 -50.15
C PRO A 517 12.74 -42.57 -49.27
N PRO A 518 13.91 -42.83 -49.84
CA PRO A 518 15.16 -43.12 -49.10
C PRO A 518 15.70 -41.93 -48.30
N ASP A 519 15.28 -40.71 -48.60
CA ASP A 519 15.66 -39.48 -47.91
C ASP A 519 14.83 -39.23 -46.62
N TYR A 520 13.88 -40.11 -46.30
CA TYR A 520 13.13 -40.06 -45.07
C TYR A 520 13.84 -40.83 -43.95
N GLU A 521 14.23 -40.14 -42.89
CA GLU A 521 14.78 -40.77 -41.70
C GLU A 521 13.67 -41.22 -40.76
N ARG A 522 13.60 -42.50 -40.44
CA ARG A 522 12.62 -43.03 -39.49
C ARG A 522 12.96 -42.64 -38.05
N ARG A 523 12.05 -42.00 -37.35
CA ARG A 523 12.19 -41.59 -35.98
C ARG A 523 11.42 -42.44 -34.97
N GLN A 524 10.23 -42.86 -35.31
CA GLN A 524 9.36 -43.60 -34.40
C GLN A 524 8.44 -44.59 -35.17
N THR A 525 8.28 -45.80 -34.62
CA THR A 525 7.34 -46.80 -35.11
C THR A 525 6.15 -46.89 -34.14
N LEU A 526 4.92 -46.67 -34.63
CA LEU A 526 3.67 -46.79 -33.89
C LEU A 526 2.97 -48.08 -34.31
N ALA A 527 1.90 -48.46 -33.61
CA ALA A 527 1.10 -49.66 -33.93
C ALA A 527 0.53 -49.63 -35.36
N THR A 528 0.07 -48.48 -35.84
CA THR A 528 -0.64 -48.32 -37.14
C THR A 528 0.10 -47.44 -38.15
N ALA A 529 1.15 -46.71 -37.76
CA ALA A 529 1.87 -45.75 -38.58
C ALA A 529 3.37 -45.70 -38.24
N GLU A 530 4.14 -45.07 -39.07
CA GLU A 530 5.53 -44.77 -38.84
C GLU A 530 5.76 -43.25 -39.00
N ARG A 531 6.67 -42.70 -38.22
CA ARG A 531 7.01 -41.28 -38.22
C ARG A 531 8.40 -41.08 -38.77
N TYR A 532 8.49 -40.17 -39.71
CA TYR A 532 9.72 -39.85 -40.45
C TYR A 532 10.05 -38.34 -40.35
N VAL A 533 11.32 -38.02 -40.59
CA VAL A 533 11.79 -36.66 -40.69
C VAL A 533 12.61 -36.53 -41.97
N THR A 534 12.49 -35.41 -42.66
CA THR A 534 13.32 -35.05 -43.80
C THR A 534 14.34 -33.98 -43.42
N PRO A 535 15.47 -33.86 -44.14
CA PRO A 535 16.44 -32.76 -43.92
C PRO A 535 15.78 -31.40 -44.02
N GLU A 536 14.87 -31.18 -45.00
CA GLU A 536 14.10 -29.94 -45.16
C GLU A 536 13.24 -29.61 -43.94
N LEU A 537 12.61 -30.62 -43.37
CA LEU A 537 11.76 -30.47 -42.18
C LEU A 537 12.59 -30.16 -40.93
N LYS A 538 13.77 -30.76 -40.79
CA LYS A 538 14.74 -30.44 -39.71
C LYS A 538 15.24 -29.00 -39.78
N ASP A 539 15.65 -28.56 -40.98
CA ASP A 539 16.12 -27.17 -41.18
C ASP A 539 15.03 -26.16 -40.92
N TYR A 540 13.80 -26.50 -41.32
CA TYR A 540 12.62 -25.68 -41.03
C TYR A 540 12.34 -25.61 -39.53
N GLU A 541 12.33 -26.74 -38.83
CA GLU A 541 12.17 -26.83 -37.40
C GLU A 541 13.18 -25.98 -36.63
N ALA A 542 14.46 -26.10 -36.98
CA ALA A 542 15.54 -25.32 -36.39
C ALA A 542 15.30 -23.80 -36.54
N ARG A 543 14.82 -23.38 -37.72
CA ARG A 543 14.47 -21.96 -37.96
C ARG A 543 13.28 -21.49 -37.17
N VAL A 544 12.21 -22.28 -37.06
CA VAL A 544 10.99 -21.91 -36.30
C VAL A 544 11.26 -21.88 -34.80
N LEU A 545 11.92 -22.91 -34.27
CA LEU A 545 12.27 -22.96 -32.85
C LEU A 545 13.24 -21.81 -32.47
N GLY A 546 14.21 -21.53 -33.30
CA GLY A 546 15.10 -20.39 -33.10
C GLY A 546 14.39 -19.04 -33.20
N ALA A 547 13.35 -18.94 -34.04
CA ALA A 547 12.54 -17.73 -34.13
C ALA A 547 11.67 -17.54 -32.88
N GLU A 548 11.05 -18.59 -32.31
CA GLU A 548 10.27 -18.51 -31.10
C GLU A 548 11.12 -18.09 -29.88
N GLU A 549 12.32 -18.64 -29.71
CA GLU A 549 13.23 -18.25 -28.64
C GLU A 549 13.68 -16.79 -28.79
N ARG A 550 14.05 -16.36 -30.01
CA ARG A 550 14.40 -14.95 -30.27
C ARG A 550 13.21 -14.00 -30.09
N MET A 551 12.00 -14.39 -30.46
CA MET A 551 10.79 -13.64 -30.19
C MET A 551 10.60 -13.40 -28.69
N GLY A 552 10.69 -14.45 -27.87
CA GLY A 552 10.54 -14.34 -26.41
C GLY A 552 11.58 -13.40 -25.80
N THR A 553 12.85 -13.51 -26.23
CA THR A 553 13.93 -12.63 -25.80
C THR A 553 13.67 -11.17 -26.20
N ARG A 554 13.33 -10.93 -27.48
CA ARG A 554 13.07 -9.58 -28.00
C ARG A 554 11.87 -8.93 -27.33
N GLU A 555 10.79 -9.68 -27.14
CA GLU A 555 9.59 -9.21 -26.45
C GLU A 555 9.89 -8.84 -24.97
N ALA A 556 10.75 -9.62 -24.30
CA ALA A 556 11.21 -9.33 -22.95
C ALA A 556 12.06 -8.04 -22.87
N GLU A 557 12.95 -7.81 -23.84
CA GLU A 557 13.75 -6.59 -23.95
C GLU A 557 12.87 -5.35 -24.15
N LEU A 558 11.93 -5.40 -25.09
CA LEU A 558 11.01 -4.30 -25.39
C LEU A 558 10.09 -3.99 -24.21
N PHE A 559 9.52 -5.02 -23.58
CA PHE A 559 8.75 -4.87 -22.38
C PHE A 559 9.58 -4.27 -21.23
N GLY A 560 10.82 -4.74 -21.05
CA GLY A 560 11.77 -4.18 -20.08
C GLY A 560 12.06 -2.69 -20.33
N ALA A 561 12.18 -2.29 -21.60
CA ALA A 561 12.40 -0.88 -21.98
C ALA A 561 11.20 0.00 -21.64
N LEU A 562 9.96 -0.44 -21.93
CA LEU A 562 8.73 0.25 -21.59
C LEU A 562 8.56 0.40 -20.07
N ARG A 563 8.80 -0.67 -19.33
CA ARG A 563 8.77 -0.68 -17.87
C ARG A 563 9.78 0.30 -17.27
N SER A 564 11.00 0.31 -17.80
CA SER A 564 12.07 1.21 -17.38
C SER A 564 11.77 2.68 -17.72
N ALA A 565 11.04 2.97 -18.80
CA ALA A 565 10.60 4.32 -19.12
C ALA A 565 9.68 4.89 -18.04
N VAL A 566 8.72 4.10 -17.53
CA VAL A 566 7.89 4.48 -16.37
C VAL A 566 8.77 4.70 -15.13
N GLY A 567 9.73 3.81 -14.86
CA GLY A 567 10.65 3.94 -13.73
C GLY A 567 11.47 5.24 -13.76
N ARG A 568 11.97 5.66 -14.93
CA ARG A 568 12.69 6.94 -15.07
C ARG A 568 11.82 8.16 -14.81
N ALA A 569 10.52 8.06 -15.05
CA ALA A 569 9.55 9.14 -14.83
C ALA A 569 8.84 9.04 -13.48
N ILE A 570 9.29 8.18 -12.55
CA ILE A 570 8.57 7.86 -11.31
C ILE A 570 8.18 9.08 -10.50
N ALA A 571 9.04 10.10 -10.39
CA ALA A 571 8.73 11.31 -9.63
C ALA A 571 7.57 12.12 -10.24
N ARG A 572 7.43 12.14 -11.59
CA ARG A 572 6.29 12.76 -12.29
C ARG A 572 5.01 11.98 -12.00
N VAL A 573 5.07 10.65 -12.12
CA VAL A 573 3.92 9.76 -11.87
C VAL A 573 3.43 9.88 -10.43
N GLN A 574 4.33 9.88 -9.44
CA GLN A 574 4.00 10.07 -8.02
C GLN A 574 3.39 11.45 -7.74
N ARG A 575 3.82 12.51 -8.44
CA ARG A 575 3.22 13.84 -8.32
C ARG A 575 1.78 13.81 -8.81
N THR A 576 1.55 13.30 -10.01
CA THR A 576 0.20 13.11 -10.57
C THR A 576 -0.67 12.26 -9.64
N ALA A 577 -0.18 11.14 -9.12
CA ALA A 577 -0.93 10.29 -8.20
C ALA A 577 -1.40 11.04 -6.94
N ARG A 578 -0.54 11.91 -6.37
CA ARG A 578 -0.91 12.76 -5.22
C ARG A 578 -1.99 13.79 -5.56
N VAL A 579 -1.95 14.36 -6.76
CA VAL A 579 -3.02 15.26 -7.24
C VAL A 579 -4.34 14.51 -7.36
N LEU A 580 -4.33 13.34 -8.02
CA LEU A 580 -5.51 12.50 -8.18
C LEU A 580 -6.10 12.09 -6.82
N ALA A 581 -5.27 11.74 -5.84
CA ALA A 581 -5.72 11.42 -4.49
C ALA A 581 -6.40 12.60 -3.80
N ARG A 582 -5.85 13.83 -3.92
CA ARG A 582 -6.48 15.05 -3.37
C ARG A 582 -7.83 15.33 -4.02
N LEU A 583 -7.90 15.24 -5.33
CA LEU A 583 -9.16 15.45 -6.08
C LEU A 583 -10.24 14.46 -5.67
N ASP A 584 -9.88 13.19 -5.52
CA ASP A 584 -10.79 12.13 -5.09
C ASP A 584 -11.30 12.37 -3.66
N VAL A 585 -10.42 12.75 -2.72
CA VAL A 585 -10.81 13.08 -1.34
C VAL A 585 -11.75 14.28 -1.29
N TRP A 586 -11.45 15.38 -2.00
CA TRP A 586 -12.32 16.56 -2.01
C TRP A 586 -13.69 16.25 -2.61
N ALA A 587 -13.71 15.50 -3.72
CA ALA A 587 -14.96 15.07 -4.34
C ALA A 587 -15.78 14.12 -3.44
N ALA A 588 -15.10 13.18 -2.75
CA ALA A 588 -15.72 12.26 -1.81
C ALA A 588 -16.33 12.97 -0.60
N LEU A 589 -15.59 13.90 0.02
CA LEU A 589 -16.09 14.71 1.15
C LEU A 589 -17.26 15.60 0.72
N ALA A 590 -17.20 16.18 -0.49
CA ALA A 590 -18.33 16.97 -1.02
C ALA A 590 -19.58 16.11 -1.27
N ASP A 591 -19.39 14.89 -1.79
CA ASP A 591 -20.50 13.95 -1.99
C ASP A 591 -21.19 13.60 -0.67
N ARG A 592 -20.42 13.30 0.37
CA ARG A 592 -20.93 13.04 1.72
C ARG A 592 -21.57 14.27 2.34
N ALA A 593 -21.00 15.46 2.12
CA ALA A 593 -21.57 16.70 2.62
C ALA A 593 -22.96 16.96 2.04
N VAL A 594 -23.14 16.76 0.73
CA VAL A 594 -24.45 16.90 0.08
C VAL A 594 -25.44 15.85 0.56
N ALA A 595 -25.05 14.57 0.57
CA ALA A 595 -25.91 13.49 1.02
C ALA A 595 -26.32 13.64 2.49
N GLY A 596 -25.37 14.05 3.37
CA GLY A 596 -25.56 14.26 4.80
C GLY A 596 -26.16 15.63 5.16
N ARG A 597 -26.31 16.57 4.21
CA ARG A 597 -26.64 18.00 4.50
C ARG A 597 -25.70 18.57 5.55
N TYR A 598 -24.40 18.36 5.37
CA TYR A 598 -23.36 18.91 6.23
C TYR A 598 -23.10 20.37 5.85
N VAL A 599 -22.61 21.13 6.81
CA VAL A 599 -22.31 22.56 6.61
C VAL A 599 -20.81 22.81 6.67
N ARG A 600 -20.36 23.84 5.98
CA ARG A 600 -18.97 24.31 6.09
C ARG A 600 -18.73 24.86 7.48
N PRO A 601 -17.77 24.33 8.27
CA PRO A 601 -17.41 24.91 9.54
C PRO A 601 -16.57 26.19 9.35
N ARG A 602 -16.75 27.16 10.24
CA ARG A 602 -15.79 28.27 10.40
C ARG A 602 -14.70 27.82 11.36
N VAL A 603 -13.47 27.68 10.87
CA VAL A 603 -12.31 27.32 11.72
C VAL A 603 -11.48 28.58 11.99
N HIS A 604 -11.07 28.79 13.23
CA HIS A 604 -10.37 30.01 13.66
C HIS A 604 -9.43 29.75 14.85
N ASP A 605 -8.52 30.71 15.15
CA ASP A 605 -7.57 30.64 16.26
C ASP A 605 -8.13 30.96 17.63
N GLY A 606 -9.42 31.34 17.73
CA GLY A 606 -10.10 31.59 19.01
C GLY A 606 -10.31 30.31 19.82
N PHE A 607 -10.98 30.44 21.00
CA PHE A 607 -11.32 29.31 21.86
C PHE A 607 -12.77 28.81 21.64
N ASP A 608 -13.59 29.61 20.97
CA ASP A 608 -15.02 29.30 20.87
C ASP A 608 -15.29 28.04 20.05
N LEU A 609 -16.05 27.13 20.59
CA LEU A 609 -16.60 25.96 19.89
C LEU A 609 -18.13 26.06 19.93
N VAL A 610 -18.75 26.31 18.79
CA VAL A 610 -20.21 26.44 18.67
C VAL A 610 -20.68 25.44 17.60
N LEU A 611 -21.54 24.52 18.01
CA LEU A 611 -22.23 23.56 17.16
C LEU A 611 -23.73 23.72 17.36
N ARG A 612 -24.46 24.09 16.32
CA ARG A 612 -25.93 24.21 16.37
C ARG A 612 -26.57 23.08 15.63
N GLN A 613 -27.54 22.41 16.25
CA GLN A 613 -28.26 21.26 15.70
C GLN A 613 -27.30 20.22 15.11
N SER A 614 -26.23 19.97 15.83
CA SER A 614 -25.22 18.97 15.40
C SER A 614 -25.77 17.56 15.56
N ARG A 615 -25.24 16.64 14.74
CA ARG A 615 -25.64 15.23 14.66
C ARG A 615 -24.45 14.34 14.74
N HIS A 616 -24.64 13.09 15.16
CA HIS A 616 -23.56 12.09 15.16
C HIS A 616 -23.47 11.43 13.77
N PRO A 617 -22.38 11.63 13.04
CA PRO A 617 -22.28 11.24 11.61
C PRO A 617 -22.51 9.74 11.36
N VAL A 618 -22.04 8.88 12.27
CA VAL A 618 -22.18 7.43 12.16
C VAL A 618 -23.60 6.99 12.51
N ILE A 619 -24.12 7.46 13.66
CA ILE A 619 -25.43 7.02 14.16
C ILE A 619 -26.56 7.50 13.23
N GLU A 620 -26.50 8.75 12.74
CA GLU A 620 -27.52 9.25 11.81
C GLU A 620 -27.61 8.47 10.51
N ARG A 621 -26.54 7.78 10.12
CA ARG A 621 -26.52 6.92 8.93
C ARG A 621 -27.08 5.52 9.19
N MET A 622 -27.01 5.05 10.44
CA MET A 622 -27.47 3.71 10.84
C MET A 622 -28.96 3.68 11.18
N MET A 623 -29.60 4.84 11.37
CA MET A 623 -31.02 4.96 11.71
C MET A 623 -31.75 5.91 10.74
N ALA A 624 -33.07 5.86 10.70
CA ALA A 624 -33.83 6.83 9.94
C ALA A 624 -33.52 8.23 10.48
N ARG A 625 -33.18 9.17 9.59
CA ARG A 625 -32.66 10.49 9.97
C ARG A 625 -33.59 11.31 10.86
N GLU A 626 -34.89 11.16 10.65
CA GLU A 626 -35.92 11.81 11.41
C GLU A 626 -35.97 11.36 12.87
N LEU A 627 -35.33 10.23 13.18
CA LEU A 627 -35.29 9.69 14.55
C LEU A 627 -34.09 10.21 15.34
N PHE A 628 -33.08 10.83 14.69
CA PHE A 628 -31.99 11.43 15.41
C PHE A 628 -32.31 12.85 15.84
N ILE A 629 -32.27 13.10 17.14
CA ILE A 629 -32.53 14.43 17.72
C ILE A 629 -31.21 15.22 17.71
N PRO A 630 -31.10 16.31 16.92
CA PRO A 630 -29.91 17.14 16.90
C PRO A 630 -29.67 17.84 18.26
N ASN A 631 -28.38 18.10 18.55
CA ASN A 631 -27.97 18.73 19.80
C ASN A 631 -27.14 19.99 19.56
N ASP A 632 -27.27 20.96 20.45
CA ASP A 632 -26.42 22.13 20.52
C ASP A 632 -25.27 21.90 21.51
N ALA A 633 -24.08 22.40 21.15
CA ALA A 633 -22.94 22.50 22.05
C ALA A 633 -22.29 23.87 21.89
N GLN A 634 -21.99 24.54 23.00
CA GLN A 634 -21.36 25.84 22.98
C GLN A 634 -20.35 25.92 24.11
N PHE A 635 -19.11 26.27 23.75
CA PHE A 635 -18.04 26.62 24.67
C PHE A 635 -17.50 27.98 24.25
N THR A 636 -17.20 28.80 25.22
CA THR A 636 -16.65 30.15 25.04
C THR A 636 -15.43 30.31 25.93
N ASP A 637 -14.70 31.40 25.80
CA ASP A 637 -13.60 31.71 26.71
C ASP A 637 -14.04 31.86 28.19
N ALA A 638 -15.28 32.23 28.41
CA ALA A 638 -15.86 32.36 29.75
C ALA A 638 -16.51 31.06 30.28
N GLU A 639 -16.97 30.17 29.38
CA GLU A 639 -17.68 28.93 29.72
C GLU A 639 -16.97 27.76 29.07
N ARG A 640 -15.93 27.23 29.70
CA ARG A 640 -15.03 26.19 29.15
C ARG A 640 -15.42 24.79 29.60
N VAL A 641 -16.21 24.61 30.64
CA VAL A 641 -16.63 23.33 31.19
C VAL A 641 -18.15 23.18 31.12
N ALA A 642 -18.62 22.08 30.59
CA ALA A 642 -20.03 21.74 30.54
C ALA A 642 -20.30 20.40 31.25
N LEU A 643 -21.20 20.39 32.22
CA LEU A 643 -21.67 19.19 32.91
C LEU A 643 -22.95 18.67 32.23
N VAL A 644 -22.84 17.53 31.55
CA VAL A 644 -23.95 16.89 30.84
C VAL A 644 -24.65 15.90 31.77
N THR A 645 -25.87 16.21 32.18
CA THR A 645 -26.68 15.36 33.07
C THR A 645 -27.88 14.76 32.33
N GLY A 646 -28.42 13.68 32.85
CA GLY A 646 -29.62 13.03 32.30
C GLY A 646 -29.70 11.55 32.65
N PRO A 647 -30.83 10.89 32.38
CA PRO A 647 -30.98 9.47 32.64
C PRO A 647 -30.05 8.61 31.77
N ASN A 648 -29.83 7.37 32.18
CA ASN A 648 -29.07 6.42 31.36
C ASN A 648 -29.81 6.15 30.05
N MET A 649 -29.07 5.92 28.98
CA MET A 649 -29.56 5.74 27.58
C MET A 649 -30.21 7.01 26.95
N ALA A 650 -30.09 8.19 27.57
CA ALA A 650 -30.59 9.45 27.02
C ALA A 650 -29.65 10.10 25.98
N GLY A 651 -28.55 9.45 25.61
CA GLY A 651 -27.61 9.93 24.57
C GLY A 651 -26.43 10.77 25.10
N LYS A 652 -26.14 10.77 26.41
CA LYS A 652 -24.98 11.51 26.98
C LYS A 652 -23.66 11.18 26.31
N SER A 653 -23.31 9.90 26.23
CA SER A 653 -22.08 9.43 25.54
C SER A 653 -22.10 9.74 24.04
N THR A 654 -23.29 9.76 23.44
CA THR A 654 -23.47 10.08 22.01
C THR A 654 -23.11 11.53 21.72
N ILE A 655 -23.57 12.50 22.53
CA ILE A 655 -23.26 13.92 22.32
C ILE A 655 -21.78 14.21 22.56
N LEU A 656 -21.15 13.56 23.54
CA LEU A 656 -19.72 13.71 23.76
C LEU A 656 -18.93 13.27 22.53
N ARG A 657 -19.18 12.05 22.02
CA ARG A 657 -18.54 11.55 20.80
C ARG A 657 -18.85 12.43 19.59
N GLN A 658 -20.08 12.88 19.43
CA GLN A 658 -20.52 13.76 18.36
C GLN A 658 -19.70 15.05 18.31
N ILE A 659 -19.44 15.70 19.44
CA ILE A 659 -18.63 16.93 19.54
C ILE A 659 -17.21 16.62 19.06
N GLY A 660 -16.58 15.56 19.59
CA GLY A 660 -15.24 15.14 19.17
C GLY A 660 -15.14 14.84 17.68
N LEU A 661 -16.11 14.11 17.12
CA LEU A 661 -16.16 13.81 15.69
C LEU A 661 -16.34 15.05 14.81
N CYS A 662 -17.17 16.04 15.25
CA CYS A 662 -17.31 17.30 14.54
C CYS A 662 -15.99 18.10 14.51
N VAL A 663 -15.25 18.13 15.62
CA VAL A 663 -13.93 18.79 15.66
C VAL A 663 -12.93 18.10 14.73
N VAL A 664 -12.85 16.77 14.77
CA VAL A 664 -11.97 15.99 13.87
C VAL A 664 -12.33 16.27 12.41
N LEU A 665 -13.62 16.23 12.04
CA LEU A 665 -14.08 16.54 10.68
C LEU A 665 -13.72 17.98 10.27
N ALA A 666 -13.96 18.96 11.13
CA ALA A 666 -13.63 20.36 10.86
C ALA A 666 -12.13 20.55 10.60
N GLN A 667 -11.27 20.00 11.47
CA GLN A 667 -9.82 20.18 11.37
C GLN A 667 -9.17 19.31 10.29
N MET A 668 -9.82 18.23 9.82
CA MET A 668 -9.32 17.54 8.62
C MET A 668 -9.67 18.27 7.31
N GLY A 669 -10.49 19.30 7.35
CA GLY A 669 -10.94 20.07 6.18
C GLY A 669 -12.23 19.51 5.55
N SER A 670 -13.11 18.89 6.34
CA SER A 670 -14.42 18.38 5.91
C SER A 670 -15.55 19.27 6.41
N PHE A 671 -16.68 19.24 5.73
CA PHE A 671 -17.95 19.73 6.24
C PHE A 671 -18.43 18.87 7.40
N VAL A 672 -19.25 19.44 8.30
CA VAL A 672 -19.69 18.81 9.55
C VAL A 672 -21.21 18.64 9.61
N PRO A 673 -21.72 17.60 10.28
CA PRO A 673 -23.15 17.33 10.42
C PRO A 673 -23.81 18.28 11.45
N ALA A 674 -24.02 19.54 11.06
CA ALA A 674 -24.64 20.57 11.89
C ALA A 674 -25.48 21.52 11.03
N ALA A 675 -26.28 22.40 11.67
CA ALA A 675 -26.89 23.53 10.99
C ALA A 675 -25.92 24.73 10.92
N GLU A 676 -25.10 24.90 11.97
CA GLU A 676 -24.04 25.91 12.05
C GLU A 676 -22.88 25.34 12.87
N ALA A 677 -21.66 25.66 12.47
CA ALA A 677 -20.43 25.24 13.17
C ALA A 677 -19.37 26.33 13.13
N SER A 678 -18.87 26.72 14.33
CA SER A 678 -17.67 27.54 14.50
C SER A 678 -16.74 26.79 15.45
N VAL A 679 -15.51 26.55 15.01
CA VAL A 679 -14.57 25.68 15.72
C VAL A 679 -13.26 26.43 15.92
N GLY A 680 -12.95 26.78 17.17
CA GLY A 680 -11.59 27.18 17.56
C GLY A 680 -10.66 25.99 17.43
N VAL A 681 -9.47 26.22 16.88
CA VAL A 681 -8.49 25.13 16.66
C VAL A 681 -8.12 24.47 17.98
N VAL A 682 -8.35 23.17 18.05
CA VAL A 682 -7.97 22.28 19.14
C VAL A 682 -6.59 21.69 18.86
N ASP A 683 -5.71 21.70 19.87
CA ASP A 683 -4.37 21.13 19.78
C ASP A 683 -4.31 19.64 20.14
N ARG A 684 -5.12 19.22 21.11
CA ARG A 684 -5.21 17.84 21.58
C ARG A 684 -6.65 17.45 21.86
N LEU A 685 -7.02 16.25 21.49
CA LEU A 685 -8.35 15.68 21.75
C LEU A 685 -8.21 14.45 22.62
N PHE A 686 -8.88 14.48 23.76
CA PHE A 686 -8.93 13.38 24.72
C PHE A 686 -10.35 12.90 24.92
N THR A 687 -10.51 11.58 24.98
CA THR A 687 -11.79 10.98 25.36
C THR A 687 -11.58 9.91 26.41
N ARG A 688 -12.43 9.95 27.41
CA ARG A 688 -12.63 8.86 28.35
C ARG A 688 -14.10 8.48 28.32
N VAL A 689 -14.46 7.44 27.56
CA VAL A 689 -15.83 7.02 27.33
C VAL A 689 -15.96 5.52 27.57
N GLY A 690 -16.75 5.11 28.54
CA GLY A 690 -17.08 3.72 28.84
C GLY A 690 -15.98 2.95 29.55
N ALA A 691 -16.31 1.79 30.14
CA ALA A 691 -15.35 0.84 30.65
C ALA A 691 -14.92 -0.12 29.50
N SER A 692 -13.69 -0.01 29.03
CA SER A 692 -13.11 -1.10 28.27
C SER A 692 -12.61 -2.16 29.27
N ASP A 693 -13.34 -3.28 29.38
CA ASP A 693 -12.86 -4.45 30.13
C ASP A 693 -11.63 -5.01 29.43
N ASN A 694 -10.45 -4.60 29.86
CA ASN A 694 -9.19 -5.17 29.38
C ASN A 694 -8.81 -6.39 30.23
N LEU A 695 -9.71 -7.34 30.30
CA LEU A 695 -9.54 -8.61 31.06
C LEU A 695 -8.33 -9.40 30.59
N ALA A 696 -7.86 -9.18 29.36
CA ALA A 696 -6.70 -9.88 28.80
C ALA A 696 -5.38 -9.55 29.52
N HIS A 697 -5.25 -8.36 30.14
CA HIS A 697 -4.04 -7.95 30.85
C HIS A 697 -4.19 -8.01 32.38
N GLY A 698 -5.29 -8.55 32.91
CA GLY A 698 -5.49 -8.71 34.36
C GLY A 698 -5.55 -7.40 35.16
N GLN A 699 -5.74 -6.25 34.49
CA GLN A 699 -5.85 -4.94 35.12
C GLN A 699 -7.28 -4.68 35.60
N SER A 700 -7.40 -4.12 36.80
CA SER A 700 -8.69 -3.65 37.31
C SER A 700 -9.20 -2.49 36.43
N THR A 701 -10.49 -2.51 36.10
CA THR A 701 -11.17 -1.40 35.38
C THR A 701 -10.91 -0.03 36.01
N PHE A 702 -10.82 0.04 37.35
CA PHE A 702 -10.46 1.24 38.08
C PHE A 702 -9.01 1.70 37.80
N MET A 703 -8.03 0.78 37.76
CA MET A 703 -6.64 1.13 37.44
C MET A 703 -6.50 1.67 36.03
N VAL A 704 -7.17 1.06 35.04
CA VAL A 704 -7.18 1.54 33.66
C VAL A 704 -7.79 2.95 33.61
N GLU A 705 -8.94 3.15 34.26
CA GLU A 705 -9.60 4.45 34.34
C GLU A 705 -8.70 5.53 34.95
N MET A 706 -8.00 5.23 36.04
CA MET A 706 -7.09 6.18 36.69
C MET A 706 -5.85 6.49 35.85
N SER A 707 -5.30 5.50 35.17
CA SER A 707 -4.17 5.70 34.27
C SER A 707 -4.54 6.58 33.08
N GLU A 708 -5.70 6.35 32.45
CA GLU A 708 -6.23 7.19 31.38
C GLU A 708 -6.48 8.64 31.84
N THR A 709 -7.14 8.79 32.99
CA THR A 709 -7.40 10.10 33.59
C THR A 709 -6.10 10.83 33.92
N SER A 710 -5.12 10.15 34.48
CA SER A 710 -3.80 10.70 34.77
C SER A 710 -3.09 11.16 33.49
N ALA A 711 -3.14 10.37 32.42
CA ALA A 711 -2.56 10.75 31.13
C ALA A 711 -3.21 12.01 30.58
N ILE A 712 -4.54 12.16 30.68
CA ILE A 712 -5.26 13.35 30.29
C ILE A 712 -4.78 14.56 31.10
N LEU A 713 -4.77 14.47 32.44
CA LEU A 713 -4.38 15.58 33.32
C LEU A 713 -2.94 16.07 33.10
N HIS A 714 -2.03 15.17 32.73
CA HIS A 714 -0.64 15.51 32.44
C HIS A 714 -0.46 16.17 31.05
N ASN A 715 -1.27 15.77 30.07
CA ASN A 715 -1.07 16.16 28.68
C ASN A 715 -2.06 17.22 28.18
N ALA A 716 -3.17 17.46 28.87
CA ALA A 716 -4.14 18.49 28.49
C ALA A 716 -3.54 19.90 28.67
N GLY A 717 -3.76 20.74 27.66
CA GLY A 717 -3.36 22.15 27.63
C GLY A 717 -4.58 23.07 27.46
N PRO A 718 -4.37 24.39 27.39
CA PRO A 718 -5.45 25.40 27.33
C PRO A 718 -6.35 25.27 26.06
N ARG A 719 -5.84 24.63 25.01
CA ARG A 719 -6.56 24.42 23.74
C ARG A 719 -7.00 22.97 23.55
N SER A 720 -6.93 22.16 24.59
CA SER A 720 -7.32 20.75 24.49
C SER A 720 -8.82 20.59 24.67
N LEU A 721 -9.45 19.77 23.85
CA LEU A 721 -10.82 19.30 24.04
C LEU A 721 -10.80 17.98 24.82
N VAL A 722 -11.41 18.00 26.00
CA VAL A 722 -11.47 16.84 26.89
C VAL A 722 -12.92 16.37 27.03
N LEU A 723 -13.20 15.13 26.70
CA LEU A 723 -14.53 14.51 26.72
C LEU A 723 -14.53 13.36 27.72
N LEU A 724 -15.16 13.58 28.88
CA LEU A 724 -15.15 12.63 29.99
C LEU A 724 -16.56 12.06 30.19
N ASP A 725 -16.70 10.75 30.22
CA ASP A 725 -17.93 10.04 30.44
C ASP A 725 -17.81 9.11 31.67
N GLU A 726 -18.65 9.33 32.67
CA GLU A 726 -18.83 8.49 33.87
C GLU A 726 -17.51 8.22 34.66
N ILE A 727 -16.74 9.26 35.01
CA ILE A 727 -15.52 9.12 35.84
C ILE A 727 -15.86 8.66 37.25
N GLY A 728 -15.01 7.78 37.84
CA GLY A 728 -15.11 7.28 39.19
C GLY A 728 -16.09 6.12 39.35
N ARG A 729 -16.46 5.44 38.25
CA ARG A 729 -17.41 4.32 38.29
C ARG A 729 -16.83 3.03 38.87
N GLY A 730 -15.48 2.87 38.79
CA GLY A 730 -14.78 1.66 39.25
C GLY A 730 -14.52 1.56 40.76
N THR A 731 -15.03 2.50 41.57
CA THR A 731 -14.77 2.57 43.01
C THR A 731 -16.07 2.87 43.83
N SER A 732 -15.92 3.09 45.14
CA SER A 732 -17.05 3.45 45.99
C SER A 732 -17.67 4.80 45.55
N THR A 733 -18.96 4.98 45.78
CA THR A 733 -19.68 6.18 45.36
C THR A 733 -19.05 7.49 45.86
N TYR A 734 -18.57 7.50 47.11
CA TYR A 734 -17.94 8.68 47.68
C TYR A 734 -16.57 8.98 47.11
N ASP A 735 -15.76 7.96 46.93
CA ASP A 735 -14.41 8.09 46.31
C ASP A 735 -14.57 8.51 44.83
N GLY A 736 -15.51 7.90 44.11
CA GLY A 736 -15.80 8.25 42.71
C GLY A 736 -16.21 9.70 42.55
N VAL A 737 -17.10 10.23 43.42
CA VAL A 737 -17.49 11.67 43.40
C VAL A 737 -16.31 12.56 43.73
N ALA A 738 -15.46 12.21 44.72
CA ALA A 738 -14.28 12.99 45.08
C ALA A 738 -13.26 13.07 43.93
N ILE A 739 -13.02 11.96 43.22
CA ILE A 739 -12.14 11.90 42.06
C ILE A 739 -12.71 12.75 40.90
N ALA A 740 -13.99 12.56 40.57
CA ALA A 740 -14.64 13.32 39.49
C ALA A 740 -14.62 14.83 39.75
N TRP A 741 -14.84 15.21 40.99
CA TRP A 741 -14.78 16.62 41.43
C TRP A 741 -13.35 17.18 41.24
N ALA A 742 -12.35 16.53 41.81
CA ALA A 742 -10.96 16.98 41.71
C ALA A 742 -10.45 17.06 40.27
N VAL A 743 -10.80 16.09 39.41
CA VAL A 743 -10.49 16.12 37.99
C VAL A 743 -11.14 17.30 37.29
N THR A 744 -12.45 17.55 37.57
CA THR A 744 -13.16 18.65 36.95
C THR A 744 -12.61 20.03 37.38
N GLU A 745 -12.32 20.21 38.68
CA GLU A 745 -11.66 21.43 39.15
C GLU A 745 -10.31 21.66 38.51
N HIS A 746 -9.48 20.61 38.46
CA HIS A 746 -8.15 20.73 37.83
C HIS A 746 -8.21 21.13 36.36
N LEU A 747 -9.14 20.56 35.58
CA LEU A 747 -9.32 20.92 34.18
C LEU A 747 -9.95 22.30 33.98
N HIS A 748 -10.80 22.74 34.92
CA HIS A 748 -11.38 24.06 34.89
C HIS A 748 -10.37 25.16 35.18
N ASP A 749 -9.43 24.93 36.11
CA ASP A 749 -8.45 25.92 36.58
C ASP A 749 -7.22 26.05 35.65
N ARG A 750 -7.03 25.12 34.70
CA ARG A 750 -5.96 25.11 33.68
C ARG A 750 -6.41 25.54 32.29
#